data_075315851eb1d9c285d6f4e2b94b3559
#
_entry.id   075315851eb1d9c285d6f4e2b94b3559
#
_cell.length_a   1.000
_cell.length_b   1.000
_cell.length_c   1.000
_cell.angle_alpha   90.00
_cell.angle_beta   90.00
_cell.angle_gamma   90.00
#
_symmetry.space_group_name_H-M   'P 1'
#
loop_
_entity.id
_entity.type
_entity.pdbx_description
1 polymer ?
#
loop_
_entity_poly.entity_id
_entity_poly.type
_entity_poly.pdbx_seq_one_letter_code
_entity_poly.pdbx_strand_id
1 'polypeptide(L)'
;MKSKKIRYWKWAMGIALFGLIVAAPAYSAQKAPISFDEYHGFTGTVNYLKAVAKAYPNITKLLEIGQSNMGRPIYVLVISNMDTGTTLDANIKLYNMRKEGVKNVTPMEPYQGKPGHWICGATHGNEFTGTEVCLYTIDKLISGYDSDAQIKQLVDTKTFYVCPMVNPDGVYNSVDKGIPQRQNSMMKDDDGDGRINEDGPDDLDGDGRILQFRYKDPRGQYVIDEEDPRLMMRLRRDEKTDKERYSLIMEDKDNDGDGKRGEDSEAGIDLNRNFPEGWFRPDGFAGGQGDYPTSAPETRAIAEFLTNHTNVLMAQNYHTSGGFTYRPLGTAPHPNLHPKDVAVLDFIMGKKYLELLGEKIPEAWQNPDELDKYKEALKETSKNKYAIQRGYELPRAWRVSYDEERDRRYGYGMATDWMYLQYGIYAITTELWNPAKDIPDFPQVEEDGAYADIQRAALKYQDEKYGGRLFVSWKKFKHPELGDGEIGGWLPNYRNNAWPGDPLRKVCETHCQFELFRAGLLPQVVITDVQAKVLYTTNSAKEARAVQSGDTITIKKGQSKGKFKVIEVTAKIENEGELATHVGRGAQLPGNREDVVWLVGARENTTYLQGTPWQQLGVLEGKMKIPGYGGQGMREPSAEPRMSRRFFYPPGYPMPFMGRQQRGPTRVDQRGPSRTVTWVVAVEGNTPLKIVVSSQKGGTKVEQVSMD
;
A
#
# COMPACT_ATOMS: atom_id res chain seq x y z
N MET A 1 38.58 -83.78 4.09
CA MET A 1 38.70 -84.40 2.77
C MET A 1 38.05 -83.57 1.67
N LYS A 2 38.87 -83.35 0.65
CA LYS A 2 38.52 -82.86 -0.72
C LYS A 2 37.89 -81.50 -0.90
N SER A 3 38.78 -80.58 -1.30
CA SER A 3 38.58 -79.37 -2.01
C SER A 3 37.85 -79.51 -3.35
N LYS A 4 37.01 -78.57 -3.72
CA LYS A 4 36.75 -78.25 -5.14
C LYS A 4 36.78 -76.75 -5.36
N LYS A 5 37.79 -76.32 -6.14
CA LYS A 5 37.91 -74.98 -6.76
C LYS A 5 36.81 -74.81 -7.81
N ILE A 6 36.13 -73.74 -7.83
CA ILE A 6 35.31 -73.31 -8.96
C ILE A 6 35.85 -71.93 -9.45
N ARG A 7 36.11 -71.87 -10.76
CA ARG A 7 36.70 -70.80 -11.54
C ARG A 7 35.72 -69.65 -11.67
N TYR A 8 36.19 -68.38 -11.46
CA TYR A 8 35.49 -67.18 -11.82
C TYR A 8 35.57 -66.91 -13.33
N TRP A 9 34.44 -66.83 -13.97
CA TRP A 9 34.28 -66.27 -15.31
C TRP A 9 33.81 -64.77 -15.18
N LYS A 10 34.63 -63.88 -15.71
CA LYS A 10 34.32 -62.46 -15.82
C LYS A 10 33.35 -62.30 -16.99
N TRP A 11 32.15 -61.79 -16.71
CA TRP A 11 31.28 -61.11 -17.69
C TRP A 11 31.17 -59.62 -17.30
N ALA A 12 31.69 -58.77 -18.18
CA ALA A 12 31.49 -57.37 -18.11
C ALA A 12 30.07 -57.06 -18.71
N MET A 13 29.11 -56.74 -17.89
CA MET A 13 27.85 -56.10 -18.33
C MET A 13 27.94 -54.61 -18.07
N GLY A 14 27.95 -53.81 -19.15
CA GLY A 14 27.79 -52.39 -19.09
C GLY A 14 26.35 -52.04 -18.64
N ILE A 15 26.23 -51.44 -17.49
CA ILE A 15 24.95 -50.83 -17.05
C ILE A 15 24.89 -49.41 -17.64
N ALA A 16 24.12 -49.28 -18.72
CA ALA A 16 23.68 -47.97 -19.18
C ALA A 16 22.68 -47.42 -18.16
N LEU A 17 23.08 -46.44 -17.37
CA LEU A 17 22.18 -45.65 -16.52
C LEU A 17 21.33 -44.77 -17.44
N PHE A 18 20.15 -45.25 -17.79
CA PHE A 18 19.09 -44.37 -18.28
C PHE A 18 18.56 -43.59 -17.05
N GLY A 19 18.98 -42.33 -16.92
CA GLY A 19 18.38 -41.41 -15.99
C GLY A 19 16.93 -41.16 -16.42
N LEU A 20 15.98 -41.82 -15.77
CA LEU A 20 14.58 -41.39 -15.80
C LEU A 20 14.53 -40.04 -15.11
N ILE A 21 14.50 -38.96 -15.89
CA ILE A 21 13.99 -37.68 -15.42
C ILE A 21 12.49 -37.94 -15.21
N VAL A 22 12.11 -38.27 -13.99
CA VAL A 22 10.71 -38.19 -13.57
C VAL A 22 10.40 -36.69 -13.57
N ALA A 23 9.84 -36.19 -14.67
CA ALA A 23 9.19 -34.91 -14.68
C ALA A 23 8.13 -35.02 -13.57
N ALA A 24 8.32 -34.26 -12.49
CA ALA A 24 7.28 -34.08 -11.50
C ALA A 24 6.03 -33.65 -12.27
N PRO A 25 4.86 -34.23 -12.05
CA PRO A 25 3.65 -33.78 -12.68
C PRO A 25 3.53 -32.31 -12.36
N ALA A 26 3.46 -31.44 -13.39
CA ALA A 26 3.02 -30.09 -13.22
C ALA A 26 1.66 -30.21 -12.54
N TYR A 27 1.60 -29.93 -11.26
CA TYR A 27 0.35 -29.79 -10.53
C TYR A 27 -0.32 -28.59 -11.17
N SER A 28 -1.25 -28.84 -12.10
CA SER A 28 -2.21 -27.85 -12.51
C SER A 28 -2.97 -27.52 -11.23
N ALA A 29 -2.55 -26.46 -10.55
CA ALA A 29 -3.25 -25.97 -9.38
C ALA A 29 -4.68 -25.69 -9.81
N GLN A 30 -5.63 -26.42 -9.22
CA GLN A 30 -7.03 -26.21 -9.53
C GLN A 30 -7.34 -24.78 -9.09
N LYS A 31 -7.64 -23.90 -10.07
CA LYS A 31 -7.93 -22.49 -9.82
C LYS A 31 -8.96 -22.37 -8.69
N ALA A 32 -8.66 -21.60 -7.66
CA ALA A 32 -9.65 -21.28 -6.64
C ALA A 32 -10.77 -20.46 -7.32
N PRO A 33 -11.99 -21.00 -7.43
CA PRO A 33 -13.05 -20.33 -8.17
C PRO A 33 -13.48 -19.06 -7.43
N ILE A 34 -13.55 -17.95 -8.18
CA ILE A 34 -14.12 -16.69 -7.70
C ILE A 34 -14.94 -16.05 -8.84
N SER A 35 -16.06 -15.44 -8.50
CA SER A 35 -16.89 -14.65 -9.41
C SER A 35 -17.05 -13.25 -8.83
N PHE A 36 -17.07 -12.24 -9.67
CA PHE A 36 -17.28 -10.84 -9.29
C PHE A 36 -18.67 -10.36 -9.73
N ASP A 37 -19.64 -11.26 -9.76
CA ASP A 37 -21.03 -10.96 -10.03
C ASP A 37 -21.81 -10.49 -8.80
N GLU A 38 -21.35 -10.90 -7.63
CA GLU A 38 -21.86 -10.52 -6.31
C GLU A 38 -20.70 -10.24 -5.35
N TYR A 39 -20.99 -9.65 -4.21
CA TYR A 39 -20.00 -9.34 -3.18
C TYR A 39 -19.64 -10.55 -2.32
N HIS A 40 -18.38 -10.58 -1.91
CA HIS A 40 -17.89 -11.56 -0.95
C HIS A 40 -17.91 -10.96 0.46
N GLY A 41 -18.75 -11.49 1.34
CA GLY A 41 -18.71 -11.15 2.76
C GLY A 41 -17.44 -11.64 3.45
N PHE A 42 -17.39 -11.48 4.77
CA PHE A 42 -16.25 -11.94 5.57
C PHE A 42 -15.94 -13.43 5.34
N THR A 43 -16.95 -14.28 5.43
CA THR A 43 -16.79 -15.74 5.28
C THR A 43 -16.31 -16.13 3.89
N GLY A 44 -16.88 -15.54 2.84
CA GLY A 44 -16.48 -15.79 1.46
C GLY A 44 -15.04 -15.37 1.18
N THR A 45 -14.67 -14.18 1.62
CA THR A 45 -13.30 -13.64 1.50
C THR A 45 -12.27 -14.53 2.19
N VAL A 46 -12.50 -14.89 3.45
CA VAL A 46 -11.59 -15.75 4.22
C VAL A 46 -11.41 -17.13 3.57
N ASN A 47 -12.49 -17.73 3.11
CA ASN A 47 -12.45 -19.02 2.42
C ASN A 47 -11.64 -18.95 1.13
N TYR A 48 -11.83 -17.89 0.33
CA TYR A 48 -11.05 -17.67 -0.88
C TYR A 48 -9.55 -17.50 -0.58
N LEU A 49 -9.18 -16.66 0.38
CA LEU A 49 -7.77 -16.45 0.76
C LEU A 49 -7.08 -17.75 1.18
N LYS A 50 -7.76 -18.56 1.99
CA LYS A 50 -7.26 -19.89 2.42
C LYS A 50 -7.13 -20.85 1.25
N ALA A 51 -8.08 -20.86 0.33
CA ALA A 51 -8.04 -21.70 -0.87
C ALA A 51 -6.87 -21.29 -1.79
N VAL A 52 -6.67 -19.99 -2.01
CA VAL A 52 -5.54 -19.46 -2.80
C VAL A 52 -4.21 -19.84 -2.17
N ALA A 53 -4.01 -19.58 -0.88
CA ALA A 53 -2.75 -19.92 -0.21
C ALA A 53 -2.43 -21.43 -0.26
N LYS A 54 -3.46 -22.27 -0.23
CA LYS A 54 -3.31 -23.71 -0.38
C LYS A 54 -2.98 -24.13 -1.82
N ALA A 55 -3.59 -23.48 -2.82
CA ALA A 55 -3.43 -23.82 -4.22
C ALA A 55 -2.12 -23.30 -4.84
N TYR A 56 -1.59 -22.17 -4.35
CA TYR A 56 -0.42 -21.49 -4.91
C TYR A 56 0.70 -21.25 -3.87
N PRO A 57 1.18 -22.27 -3.14
CA PRO A 57 2.11 -22.08 -2.01
C PRO A 57 3.47 -21.51 -2.43
N ASN A 58 3.89 -21.68 -3.69
CA ASN A 58 5.17 -21.17 -4.19
C ASN A 58 5.18 -19.66 -4.44
N ILE A 59 4.01 -19.06 -4.60
CA ILE A 59 3.88 -17.62 -4.86
C ILE A 59 2.97 -16.89 -3.88
N THR A 60 2.42 -17.60 -2.89
CA THR A 60 1.54 -16.99 -1.88
C THR A 60 1.86 -17.44 -0.47
N LYS A 61 1.64 -16.53 0.49
CA LYS A 61 1.67 -16.84 1.93
C LYS A 61 0.56 -16.07 2.62
N LEU A 62 -0.32 -16.77 3.30
CA LEU A 62 -1.39 -16.14 4.09
C LEU A 62 -0.88 -15.86 5.51
N LEU A 63 -0.98 -14.61 5.95
CA LEU A 63 -0.58 -14.18 7.29
C LEU A 63 -1.82 -13.67 8.04
N GLU A 64 -2.03 -14.16 9.24
CA GLU A 64 -2.92 -13.54 10.22
C GLU A 64 -2.09 -12.50 10.99
N ILE A 65 -2.39 -11.21 10.77
CA ILE A 65 -1.61 -10.12 11.33
C ILE A 65 -2.19 -9.57 12.64
N GLY A 66 -3.40 -9.97 12.99
CA GLY A 66 -4.11 -9.59 14.18
C GLY A 66 -5.56 -10.04 14.12
N GLN A 67 -6.32 -9.60 15.10
CA GLN A 67 -7.75 -9.85 15.18
C GLN A 67 -8.50 -8.54 15.40
N SER A 68 -9.73 -8.48 14.90
CA SER A 68 -10.65 -7.37 15.16
C SER A 68 -11.15 -7.37 16.60
N ASN A 69 -11.88 -6.35 16.96
CA ASN A 69 -12.48 -6.26 18.30
C ASN A 69 -13.37 -7.45 18.66
N MET A 70 -14.09 -8.01 17.69
CA MET A 70 -14.92 -9.22 17.87
C MET A 70 -14.17 -10.54 17.61
N GLY A 71 -12.84 -10.49 17.57
CA GLY A 71 -11.99 -11.68 17.41
C GLY A 71 -11.94 -12.26 15.99
N ARG A 72 -12.40 -11.55 14.96
CA ARG A 72 -12.24 -11.99 13.56
C ARG A 72 -10.83 -11.75 13.08
N PRO A 73 -10.20 -12.75 12.42
CA PRO A 73 -8.83 -12.60 11.93
C PRO A 73 -8.71 -11.54 10.83
N ILE A 74 -7.65 -10.75 10.91
CA ILE A 74 -7.22 -9.80 9.88
C ILE A 74 -6.14 -10.48 9.06
N TYR A 75 -6.41 -10.74 7.79
CA TYR A 75 -5.50 -11.45 6.90
C TYR A 75 -4.80 -10.53 5.93
N VAL A 76 -3.51 -10.82 5.71
CA VAL A 76 -2.71 -10.31 4.59
C VAL A 76 -2.29 -11.48 3.74
N LEU A 77 -2.65 -11.48 2.46
CA LEU A 77 -2.09 -12.41 1.49
C LEU A 77 -0.84 -11.77 0.89
N VAL A 78 0.29 -12.39 1.12
CA VAL A 78 1.56 -12.06 0.48
C VAL A 78 1.63 -12.77 -0.86
N ILE A 79 1.87 -12.03 -1.94
CA ILE A 79 2.06 -12.59 -3.28
C ILE A 79 3.44 -12.19 -3.78
N SER A 80 4.28 -13.18 -4.03
CA SER A 80 5.66 -13.03 -4.52
C SER A 80 6.18 -14.43 -4.87
N ASN A 81 7.09 -14.55 -5.80
CA ASN A 81 7.80 -15.80 -6.00
C ASN A 81 8.70 -16.10 -4.78
N MET A 82 8.35 -17.13 -4.01
CA MET A 82 9.03 -17.50 -2.76
C MET A 82 10.43 -18.04 -3.01
N ASP A 83 10.67 -18.67 -4.17
CA ASP A 83 11.98 -19.22 -4.53
C ASP A 83 13.03 -18.13 -4.82
N THR A 84 12.58 -16.96 -5.31
CA THR A 84 13.45 -15.81 -5.52
C THR A 84 13.54 -14.90 -4.28
N GLY A 85 12.91 -15.32 -3.19
CA GLY A 85 12.93 -14.68 -1.90
C GLY A 85 11.84 -13.62 -1.69
N THR A 86 11.56 -13.39 -0.43
CA THR A 86 10.70 -12.29 0.05
C THR A 86 11.43 -11.51 1.13
N THR A 87 10.96 -10.32 1.48
CA THR A 87 11.54 -9.54 2.57
C THR A 87 10.97 -9.86 3.94
N LEU A 88 10.04 -10.81 4.06
CA LEU A 88 9.32 -11.09 5.29
C LEU A 88 10.26 -11.30 6.49
N ASP A 89 11.12 -12.32 6.41
CA ASP A 89 12.01 -12.65 7.53
C ASP A 89 13.18 -11.65 7.68
N ALA A 90 13.67 -11.13 6.55
CA ALA A 90 14.75 -10.15 6.53
C ALA A 90 14.32 -8.82 7.19
N ASN A 91 13.10 -8.37 6.95
CA ASN A 91 12.58 -7.14 7.55
C ASN A 91 12.37 -7.26 9.06
N ILE A 92 11.81 -8.35 9.52
CA ILE A 92 11.62 -8.61 10.96
C ILE A 92 12.97 -8.64 11.67
N LYS A 93 13.95 -9.32 11.08
CA LYS A 93 15.31 -9.38 11.64
C LYS A 93 15.97 -8.00 11.67
N LEU A 94 15.83 -7.20 10.62
CA LEU A 94 16.36 -5.83 10.57
C LEU A 94 15.70 -4.92 11.63
N TYR A 95 14.40 -5.04 11.82
CA TYR A 95 13.66 -4.31 12.85
C TYR A 95 14.16 -4.66 14.25
N ASN A 96 14.31 -5.95 14.55
CA ASN A 96 14.83 -6.41 15.85
C ASN A 96 16.25 -5.93 16.09
N MET A 97 17.12 -5.99 15.07
CA MET A 97 18.48 -5.45 15.16
C MET A 97 18.50 -3.94 15.47
N ARG A 98 17.59 -3.15 14.87
CA ARG A 98 17.46 -1.72 15.18
C ARG A 98 16.98 -1.48 16.59
N LYS A 99 15.99 -2.23 17.06
CA LYS A 99 15.46 -2.18 18.41
C LYS A 99 16.53 -2.49 19.46
N GLU A 100 17.41 -3.43 19.18
CA GLU A 100 18.52 -3.83 20.02
C GLU A 100 19.73 -2.87 19.94
N GLY A 101 19.66 -1.83 19.13
CA GLY A 101 20.72 -0.83 18.99
C GLY A 101 21.98 -1.35 18.31
N VAL A 102 21.86 -2.33 17.43
CA VAL A 102 22.99 -2.90 16.69
C VAL A 102 23.57 -1.84 15.74
N LYS A 103 24.79 -1.41 16.02
CA LYS A 103 25.48 -0.35 15.25
C LYS A 103 26.10 -0.84 13.93
N ASN A 104 26.33 -2.13 13.78
CA ASN A 104 26.98 -2.72 12.62
C ASN A 104 25.93 -3.32 11.69
N VAL A 105 25.76 -2.72 10.53
CA VAL A 105 24.92 -3.28 9.47
C VAL A 105 25.73 -4.35 8.75
N THR A 106 25.43 -5.62 9.00
CA THR A 106 25.99 -6.76 8.26
C THR A 106 24.97 -7.26 7.26
N PRO A 107 25.38 -7.80 6.09
CA PRO A 107 24.45 -8.46 5.20
C PRO A 107 23.78 -9.63 5.92
N MET A 108 22.45 -9.73 5.80
CA MET A 108 21.70 -10.83 6.44
C MET A 108 21.57 -11.99 5.48
N GLU A 109 21.81 -13.20 5.96
CA GLU A 109 21.55 -14.41 5.19
C GLU A 109 20.24 -15.07 5.67
N PRO A 110 19.45 -15.63 4.74
CA PRO A 110 19.61 -15.58 3.29
C PRO A 110 19.44 -14.16 2.76
N TYR A 111 20.20 -13.80 1.71
CA TYR A 111 20.13 -12.50 1.08
C TYR A 111 18.85 -12.38 0.25
N GLN A 112 17.79 -11.93 0.89
CA GLN A 112 16.47 -11.83 0.30
C GLN A 112 15.95 -10.40 0.44
N GLY A 113 15.21 -9.94 -0.53
CA GLY A 113 14.57 -8.64 -0.48
C GLY A 113 14.00 -8.23 -1.81
N LYS A 114 12.74 -7.79 -1.78
CA LYS A 114 12.03 -7.22 -2.92
C LYS A 114 11.28 -5.99 -2.48
N PRO A 115 11.11 -4.96 -3.34
CA PRO A 115 10.25 -3.83 -3.05
C PRO A 115 8.81 -4.28 -2.84
N GLY A 116 8.13 -3.64 -1.88
CA GLY A 116 6.79 -3.99 -1.46
C GLY A 116 5.73 -3.01 -1.92
N HIS A 117 4.56 -3.55 -2.26
CA HIS A 117 3.33 -2.84 -2.56
C HIS A 117 2.23 -3.28 -1.61
N TRP A 118 1.71 -2.35 -0.82
CA TRP A 118 0.58 -2.56 0.09
C TRP A 118 -0.73 -2.19 -0.58
N ILE A 119 -1.73 -3.07 -0.49
CA ILE A 119 -3.08 -2.83 -1.03
C ILE A 119 -4.08 -3.25 0.04
N CYS A 120 -4.99 -2.37 0.44
CA CYS A 120 -6.04 -2.72 1.39
C CYS A 120 -7.40 -2.15 1.01
N GLY A 121 -8.44 -2.83 1.48
CA GLY A 121 -9.84 -2.46 1.33
C GLY A 121 -10.57 -2.51 2.65
N ALA A 122 -11.81 -2.01 2.64
CA ALA A 122 -12.74 -2.04 3.76
C ALA A 122 -12.12 -1.61 5.10
N THR A 123 -11.42 -0.47 5.11
CA THR A 123 -11.08 0.25 6.35
C THR A 123 -12.34 0.69 7.05
N HIS A 124 -13.35 1.12 6.29
CA HIS A 124 -14.72 1.25 6.74
C HIS A 124 -15.51 0.03 6.27
N GLY A 125 -16.22 -0.62 7.19
CA GLY A 125 -16.85 -1.91 6.92
C GLY A 125 -18.00 -1.87 5.91
N ASN A 126 -18.66 -0.72 5.75
CA ASN A 126 -19.70 -0.51 4.75
C ASN A 126 -19.16 -0.03 3.38
N GLU A 127 -17.84 0.08 3.21
CA GLU A 127 -17.16 0.47 1.96
C GLU A 127 -16.44 -0.74 1.35
N PHE A 128 -17.18 -1.80 1.06
CA PHE A 128 -16.62 -3.12 0.74
C PHE A 128 -16.29 -3.34 -0.76
N THR A 129 -16.55 -2.38 -1.65
CA THR A 129 -16.05 -2.47 -3.04
C THR A 129 -14.53 -2.64 -3.08
N GLY A 130 -13.79 -2.03 -2.13
CA GLY A 130 -12.36 -2.19 -2.00
C GLY A 130 -11.91 -3.63 -1.70
N THR A 131 -12.72 -4.41 -1.00
CA THR A 131 -12.49 -5.86 -0.79
C THR A 131 -12.47 -6.59 -2.13
N GLU A 132 -13.45 -6.32 -3.00
CA GLU A 132 -13.55 -6.96 -4.32
C GLU A 132 -12.38 -6.60 -5.24
N VAL A 133 -11.94 -5.34 -5.23
CA VAL A 133 -10.74 -4.92 -5.97
C VAL A 133 -9.50 -5.67 -5.50
N CYS A 134 -9.36 -5.85 -4.17
CA CYS A 134 -8.28 -6.65 -3.61
C CYS A 134 -8.35 -8.11 -4.06
N LEU A 135 -9.53 -8.74 -4.01
CA LEU A 135 -9.74 -10.13 -4.43
C LEU A 135 -9.50 -10.31 -5.93
N TYR A 136 -9.95 -9.35 -6.75
CA TYR A 136 -9.72 -9.36 -8.19
C TYR A 136 -8.23 -9.23 -8.52
N THR A 137 -7.52 -8.36 -7.81
CA THR A 137 -6.06 -8.20 -7.95
C THR A 137 -5.31 -9.48 -7.57
N ILE A 138 -5.73 -10.14 -6.50
CA ILE A 138 -5.21 -11.46 -6.11
C ILE A 138 -5.44 -12.48 -7.24
N ASP A 139 -6.69 -12.63 -7.71
CA ASP A 139 -7.02 -13.60 -8.77
C ASP A 139 -6.21 -13.34 -10.05
N LYS A 140 -6.08 -12.07 -10.44
CA LYS A 140 -5.31 -11.68 -11.62
C LYS A 140 -3.83 -12.04 -11.49
N LEU A 141 -3.20 -11.77 -10.35
CA LEU A 141 -1.79 -12.07 -10.09
C LEU A 141 -1.51 -13.57 -10.09
N ILE A 142 -2.35 -14.36 -9.40
CA ILE A 142 -2.13 -15.82 -9.30
C ILE A 142 -2.45 -16.54 -10.60
N SER A 143 -3.57 -16.17 -11.28
CA SER A 143 -3.97 -16.82 -12.53
C SER A 143 -3.10 -16.42 -13.72
N GLY A 144 -2.52 -15.21 -13.70
CA GLY A 144 -1.64 -14.71 -14.74
C GLY A 144 -0.19 -15.17 -14.61
N TYR A 145 0.25 -15.68 -13.45
CA TYR A 145 1.65 -15.95 -13.17
C TYR A 145 2.35 -16.84 -14.19
N ASP A 146 1.69 -17.91 -14.64
CA ASP A 146 2.25 -18.84 -15.60
C ASP A 146 1.97 -18.48 -17.08
N SER A 147 1.07 -17.51 -17.33
CA SER A 147 0.56 -17.21 -18.68
C SER A 147 0.83 -15.79 -19.17
N ASP A 148 1.12 -14.86 -18.28
CA ASP A 148 1.35 -13.44 -18.57
C ASP A 148 2.77 -13.04 -18.13
N ALA A 149 3.62 -12.68 -19.09
CA ALA A 149 5.02 -12.34 -18.83
C ALA A 149 5.19 -11.12 -17.92
N GLN A 150 4.28 -10.14 -18.01
CA GLN A 150 4.31 -8.94 -17.17
C GLN A 150 3.95 -9.30 -15.72
N ILE A 151 2.90 -10.07 -15.52
CA ILE A 151 2.49 -10.53 -14.19
C ILE A 151 3.59 -11.40 -13.57
N LYS A 152 4.15 -12.32 -14.36
CA LYS A 152 5.27 -13.14 -13.90
C LYS A 152 6.45 -12.28 -13.45
N GLN A 153 6.85 -11.31 -14.23
CA GLN A 153 7.94 -10.39 -13.87
C GLN A 153 7.63 -9.62 -12.58
N LEU A 154 6.40 -9.13 -12.41
CA LEU A 154 5.99 -8.43 -11.20
C LEU A 154 6.08 -9.33 -9.97
N VAL A 155 5.54 -10.54 -10.02
CA VAL A 155 5.55 -11.50 -8.91
C VAL A 155 6.97 -12.00 -8.61
N ASP A 156 7.81 -12.18 -9.64
CA ASP A 156 9.21 -12.59 -9.46
C ASP A 156 10.07 -11.50 -8.81
N THR A 157 9.77 -10.22 -9.04
CA THR A 157 10.64 -9.09 -8.64
C THR A 157 10.06 -8.20 -7.54
N LYS A 158 8.79 -8.32 -7.21
CA LYS A 158 8.08 -7.49 -6.23
C LYS A 158 7.40 -8.37 -5.18
N THR A 159 6.96 -7.74 -4.10
CA THR A 159 6.12 -8.35 -3.08
C THR A 159 4.84 -7.56 -2.94
N PHE A 160 3.70 -8.18 -3.19
CA PHE A 160 2.38 -7.61 -2.93
C PHE A 160 1.92 -8.06 -1.55
N TYR A 161 1.46 -7.12 -0.75
CA TYR A 161 0.82 -7.33 0.55
C TYR A 161 -0.63 -6.90 0.41
N VAL A 162 -1.55 -7.84 0.28
CA VAL A 162 -2.97 -7.55 0.03
C VAL A 162 -3.79 -7.88 1.27
N CYS A 163 -4.44 -6.86 1.84
CA CYS A 163 -5.34 -6.94 2.99
C CYS A 163 -6.76 -6.58 2.54
N PRO A 164 -7.60 -7.54 2.14
CA PRO A 164 -8.92 -7.23 1.60
C PRO A 164 -9.88 -6.58 2.59
N MET A 165 -9.72 -6.87 3.88
CA MET A 165 -10.59 -6.37 4.94
C MET A 165 -9.76 -5.89 6.13
N VAL A 166 -9.61 -4.57 6.27
CA VAL A 166 -9.01 -3.96 7.47
C VAL A 166 -9.98 -4.02 8.64
N ASN A 167 -11.29 -3.87 8.36
CA ASN A 167 -12.38 -3.96 9.33
C ASN A 167 -13.25 -5.19 9.05
N PRO A 168 -12.84 -6.40 9.46
CA PRO A 168 -13.62 -7.61 9.19
C PRO A 168 -14.95 -7.68 9.95
N ASP A 169 -15.09 -7.00 11.09
CA ASP A 169 -16.36 -6.91 11.82
C ASP A 169 -17.39 -6.09 11.04
N GLY A 170 -16.99 -4.92 10.57
CA GLY A 170 -17.84 -4.06 9.78
C GLY A 170 -18.25 -4.69 8.44
N VAL A 171 -17.33 -5.43 7.77
CA VAL A 171 -17.69 -6.19 6.55
C VAL A 171 -18.68 -7.30 6.86
N TYR A 172 -18.46 -8.05 7.93
CA TYR A 172 -19.40 -9.10 8.35
C TYR A 172 -20.80 -8.55 8.63
N ASN A 173 -20.90 -7.43 9.34
CA ASN A 173 -22.19 -6.82 9.60
C ASN A 173 -22.80 -6.25 8.31
N SER A 174 -22.04 -5.55 7.49
CA SER A 174 -22.54 -4.90 6.27
C SER A 174 -22.94 -5.88 5.18
N VAL A 175 -22.13 -6.92 4.93
CA VAL A 175 -22.35 -7.84 3.79
C VAL A 175 -23.04 -9.12 4.23
N ASP A 176 -22.55 -9.79 5.28
CA ASP A 176 -23.09 -11.09 5.68
C ASP A 176 -24.42 -10.93 6.45
N LYS A 177 -24.63 -9.81 7.19
CA LYS A 177 -25.86 -9.54 7.92
C LYS A 177 -26.79 -8.49 7.29
N GLY A 178 -26.28 -7.66 6.36
CA GLY A 178 -27.07 -6.58 5.75
C GLY A 178 -27.22 -5.32 6.63
N ILE A 179 -26.49 -5.21 7.73
CA ILE A 179 -26.47 -4.07 8.64
C ILE A 179 -25.28 -3.18 8.34
N PRO A 180 -25.45 -2.00 7.72
CA PRO A 180 -24.34 -1.14 7.33
C PRO A 180 -23.55 -0.66 8.55
N GLN A 181 -22.26 -1.00 8.61
CA GLN A 181 -21.38 -0.58 9.69
C GLN A 181 -20.07 0.02 9.13
N ARG A 182 -19.85 1.31 9.38
CA ARG A 182 -18.65 2.03 8.94
C ARG A 182 -17.48 1.77 9.86
N GLN A 183 -17.66 2.00 11.16
CA GLN A 183 -16.63 1.90 12.18
C GLN A 183 -16.39 0.45 12.60
N ASN A 184 -15.40 0.19 13.46
CA ASN A 184 -15.26 -1.15 14.03
C ASN A 184 -16.30 -1.41 15.12
N SER A 185 -16.36 -2.64 15.63
CA SER A 185 -17.31 -3.05 16.66
C SER A 185 -16.76 -2.84 18.09
N MET A 186 -15.96 -1.81 18.30
CA MET A 186 -15.47 -1.50 19.64
C MET A 186 -16.62 -0.91 20.47
N MET A 187 -16.88 -1.52 21.59
CA MET A 187 -17.92 -1.08 22.52
C MET A 187 -17.65 0.33 23.02
N LYS A 188 -18.64 1.18 22.99
CA LYS A 188 -18.56 2.56 23.41
C LYS A 188 -19.90 2.98 24.04
N ASP A 189 -19.81 3.75 25.09
CA ASP A 189 -20.89 4.50 25.71
C ASP A 189 -20.86 5.89 25.07
N ASP A 190 -21.75 6.15 24.11
CA ASP A 190 -21.72 7.37 23.29
C ASP A 190 -22.45 8.54 23.96
N ASP A 191 -23.41 8.27 24.87
CA ASP A 191 -24.19 9.27 25.58
C ASP A 191 -23.75 9.46 27.04
N GLY A 192 -22.97 8.54 27.61
CA GLY A 192 -22.38 8.65 28.96
C GLY A 192 -23.29 8.17 30.09
N ASP A 193 -24.27 7.35 29.79
CA ASP A 193 -25.25 6.81 30.78
C ASP A 193 -24.71 5.58 31.52
N GLY A 194 -23.60 5.01 31.05
CA GLY A 194 -22.96 3.81 31.62
C GLY A 194 -23.40 2.50 30.99
N ARG A 195 -24.27 2.51 30.00
CA ARG A 195 -24.57 1.37 29.13
C ARG A 195 -23.73 1.44 27.87
N ILE A 196 -23.82 0.45 27.01
CA ILE A 196 -22.95 0.34 25.85
C ILE A 196 -23.70 -0.26 24.69
N ASN A 197 -23.78 0.46 23.58
CA ASN A 197 -24.38 0.00 22.32
C ASN A 197 -25.85 -0.44 22.46
N GLU A 198 -26.65 0.20 23.28
CA GLU A 198 -28.04 -0.18 23.52
C GLU A 198 -29.04 0.43 22.54
N ASP A 199 -28.66 1.50 21.84
CA ASP A 199 -29.54 2.22 20.93
C ASP A 199 -29.02 2.21 19.49
N GLY A 200 -28.92 1.02 18.92
CA GLY A 200 -28.52 0.79 17.54
C GLY A 200 -29.69 0.84 16.54
N PRO A 201 -29.38 0.70 15.23
CA PRO A 201 -30.43 0.64 14.21
C PRO A 201 -31.29 -0.62 14.37
N ASP A 202 -32.60 -0.44 14.18
CA ASP A 202 -33.61 -1.50 14.32
C ASP A 202 -34.22 -1.86 12.96
N ASP A 203 -34.49 -3.15 12.75
CA ASP A 203 -35.42 -3.63 11.72
C ASP A 203 -36.85 -3.51 12.23
N LEU A 204 -37.45 -2.34 12.01
CA LEU A 204 -38.73 -1.99 12.57
C LEU A 204 -39.92 -2.74 11.94
N ASP A 205 -39.84 -3.06 10.65
CA ASP A 205 -40.91 -3.77 9.93
C ASP A 205 -40.68 -5.29 9.86
N GLY A 206 -39.56 -5.80 10.36
CA GLY A 206 -39.23 -7.22 10.44
C GLY A 206 -38.87 -7.85 9.09
N ASP A 207 -38.46 -7.08 8.11
CA ASP A 207 -38.15 -7.58 6.78
C ASP A 207 -36.69 -8.12 6.65
N GLY A 208 -35.90 -8.03 7.70
CA GLY A 208 -34.51 -8.47 7.78
C GLY A 208 -33.51 -7.45 7.26
N ARG A 209 -33.90 -6.19 7.12
CA ARG A 209 -33.07 -5.10 6.57
C ARG A 209 -33.20 -3.86 7.42
N ILE A 210 -32.19 -3.03 7.40
CA ILE A 210 -32.24 -1.68 7.96
C ILE A 210 -32.36 -0.72 6.79
N LEU A 211 -33.55 -0.17 6.56
CA LEU A 211 -33.83 0.73 5.45
C LEU A 211 -33.96 2.18 5.93
N GLN A 212 -34.59 3.03 5.12
CA GLN A 212 -34.88 4.41 5.48
C GLN A 212 -36.37 4.52 5.87
N PHE A 213 -36.61 5.34 6.91
CA PHE A 213 -37.94 5.79 7.28
C PHE A 213 -38.12 7.24 6.87
N ARG A 214 -39.17 7.54 6.07
CA ARG A 214 -39.54 8.92 5.69
C ARG A 214 -40.89 9.28 6.34
N TYR A 215 -40.96 10.48 6.89
CA TYR A 215 -42.18 11.02 7.48
C TYR A 215 -42.33 12.49 7.21
N LYS A 216 -43.58 13.00 7.23
CA LYS A 216 -43.88 14.41 7.06
C LYS A 216 -43.35 15.24 8.22
N ASP A 217 -42.50 16.20 7.92
CA ASP A 217 -41.92 17.12 8.89
C ASP A 217 -41.77 18.51 8.25
N PRO A 218 -42.50 19.52 8.75
CA PRO A 218 -42.40 20.89 8.23
C PRO A 218 -40.97 21.48 8.27
N ARG A 219 -40.10 20.93 9.13
CA ARG A 219 -38.69 21.32 9.24
C ARG A 219 -37.78 20.39 8.45
N GLY A 220 -38.32 19.36 7.85
CA GLY A 220 -37.60 18.37 7.09
C GLY A 220 -36.78 18.96 5.94
N GLN A 221 -35.70 18.29 5.61
CA GLN A 221 -34.75 18.72 4.58
C GLN A 221 -34.95 18.02 3.22
N TYR A 222 -36.02 17.26 3.09
CA TYR A 222 -36.30 16.48 1.86
C TYR A 222 -37.67 16.82 1.30
N VAL A 223 -37.79 16.67 -0.01
CA VAL A 223 -39.05 16.67 -0.75
C VAL A 223 -39.12 15.44 -1.63
N ILE A 224 -40.32 14.97 -1.94
CA ILE A 224 -40.54 13.91 -2.93
C ILE A 224 -40.25 14.48 -4.32
N ASP A 225 -39.54 13.71 -5.13
CA ASP A 225 -39.26 14.09 -6.52
C ASP A 225 -40.55 14.08 -7.35
N GLU A 226 -40.69 15.08 -8.25
CA GLU A 226 -41.93 15.25 -9.04
C GLU A 226 -42.06 14.24 -10.18
N GLU A 227 -40.92 13.75 -10.70
CA GLU A 227 -40.92 12.80 -11.82
C GLU A 227 -40.97 11.36 -11.36
N ASP A 228 -40.29 11.04 -10.25
CA ASP A 228 -40.34 9.72 -9.67
C ASP A 228 -40.53 9.78 -8.13
N PRO A 229 -41.74 9.51 -7.63
CA PRO A 229 -42.06 9.66 -6.21
C PRO A 229 -41.34 8.68 -5.27
N ARG A 230 -40.58 7.75 -5.82
CA ARG A 230 -39.69 6.89 -5.04
C ARG A 230 -38.51 7.66 -4.49
N LEU A 231 -38.07 8.72 -5.17
CA LEU A 231 -36.86 9.47 -4.82
C LEU A 231 -37.14 10.61 -3.82
N MET A 232 -36.22 10.75 -2.88
CA MET A 232 -36.19 11.83 -1.90
C MET A 232 -35.10 12.82 -2.25
N MET A 233 -35.48 14.05 -2.61
CA MET A 233 -34.55 15.10 -3.00
C MET A 233 -34.24 16.00 -1.82
N ARG A 234 -32.93 16.13 -1.52
CA ARG A 234 -32.49 16.99 -0.41
C ARG A 234 -32.50 18.45 -0.84
N LEU A 235 -33.21 19.28 -0.06
CA LEU A 235 -33.21 20.72 -0.20
C LEU A 235 -31.86 21.33 0.18
N ARG A 236 -31.47 22.41 -0.50
CA ARG A 236 -30.33 23.22 -0.07
C ARG A 236 -30.68 23.93 1.25
N ARG A 237 -29.67 24.23 2.06
CA ARG A 237 -29.86 24.75 3.43
C ARG A 237 -30.80 25.94 3.53
N ASP A 238 -30.83 26.83 2.51
CA ASP A 238 -31.63 28.06 2.48
C ASP A 238 -32.69 28.00 1.37
N GLU A 239 -32.98 26.84 0.82
CA GLU A 239 -33.96 26.69 -0.26
C GLU A 239 -35.36 26.78 0.29
N LYS A 240 -36.11 27.76 -0.26
CA LYS A 240 -37.55 27.95 0.03
C LYS A 240 -38.34 27.09 -0.93
N THR A 241 -39.27 26.33 -0.41
CA THR A 241 -40.20 25.52 -1.18
C THR A 241 -41.58 25.55 -0.56
N ASP A 242 -42.60 25.47 -1.38
CA ASP A 242 -44.01 25.30 -1.00
C ASP A 242 -44.38 23.79 -1.01
N LYS A 243 -43.47 22.92 -1.43
CA LYS A 243 -43.67 21.48 -1.40
C LYS A 243 -43.74 20.97 0.04
N GLU A 244 -44.47 19.88 0.24
CA GLU A 244 -44.49 19.14 1.49
C GLU A 244 -43.10 18.63 1.85
N ARG A 245 -42.66 18.93 3.07
CA ARG A 245 -41.33 18.56 3.55
C ARG A 245 -41.35 17.25 4.34
N TYR A 246 -40.26 16.54 4.23
CA TYR A 246 -40.05 15.27 4.91
C TYR A 246 -38.71 15.27 5.64
N SER A 247 -38.68 14.55 6.76
CA SER A 247 -37.44 14.02 7.34
C SER A 247 -37.21 12.60 6.85
N LEU A 248 -35.95 12.24 6.71
CA LEU A 248 -35.49 10.94 6.25
C LEU A 248 -34.40 10.45 7.19
N ILE A 249 -34.67 9.37 7.90
CA ILE A 249 -33.76 8.75 8.88
C ILE A 249 -33.54 7.30 8.50
N MET A 250 -32.58 6.62 9.14
CA MET A 250 -32.53 5.15 9.12
C MET A 250 -33.62 4.59 10.01
N GLU A 251 -33.97 3.31 9.82
CA GLU A 251 -34.83 2.61 10.76
C GLU A 251 -34.14 2.50 12.11
N ASP A 252 -34.70 3.17 13.09
CA ASP A 252 -34.25 3.19 14.49
C ASP A 252 -35.42 3.50 15.44
N LYS A 253 -35.27 3.27 16.70
CA LYS A 253 -36.14 3.71 17.77
C LYS A 253 -35.32 4.03 19.01
N ASP A 254 -35.90 4.73 19.95
CA ASP A 254 -35.36 4.94 21.30
C ASP A 254 -35.48 3.62 22.09
N ASN A 255 -34.37 2.90 22.20
CA ASN A 255 -34.34 1.56 22.84
C ASN A 255 -34.15 1.64 24.36
N ASP A 256 -33.57 2.74 24.86
CA ASP A 256 -33.28 2.92 26.29
C ASP A 256 -34.25 3.89 27.00
N GLY A 257 -35.01 4.70 26.26
CA GLY A 257 -36.03 5.58 26.78
C GLY A 257 -35.53 6.97 27.19
N ASP A 258 -34.38 7.42 26.71
CA ASP A 258 -33.79 8.72 27.04
C ASP A 258 -34.38 9.87 26.18
N GLY A 259 -35.12 9.55 25.15
CA GLY A 259 -35.78 10.49 24.23
C GLY A 259 -34.96 10.85 23.02
N LYS A 260 -33.81 10.19 22.81
CA LYS A 260 -33.01 10.26 21.56
C LYS A 260 -33.17 8.92 20.83
N ARG A 261 -32.53 8.77 19.70
CA ARG A 261 -32.60 7.56 18.87
C ARG A 261 -31.28 7.36 18.14
N GLY A 262 -30.80 6.14 18.14
CA GLY A 262 -29.65 5.70 17.36
C GLY A 262 -28.36 6.40 17.75
N GLU A 263 -28.22 6.92 18.97
CA GLU A 263 -27.02 7.59 19.45
C GLU A 263 -25.93 6.63 19.89
N ASP A 264 -26.28 5.49 20.49
CA ASP A 264 -25.36 4.43 20.88
C ASP A 264 -25.36 3.29 19.84
N SER A 265 -24.82 3.61 18.67
CA SER A 265 -24.72 2.63 17.58
C SER A 265 -23.69 1.53 17.90
N GLU A 266 -23.84 0.34 17.30
CA GLU A 266 -22.81 -0.74 17.36
C GLU A 266 -21.44 -0.30 16.79
N ALA A 267 -21.28 0.95 16.38
CA ALA A 267 -20.11 1.50 15.75
C ALA A 267 -19.20 2.19 16.78
N GLY A 268 -17.94 1.77 16.80
CA GLY A 268 -16.93 2.28 17.73
C GLY A 268 -15.97 3.29 17.10
N ILE A 269 -14.78 2.84 16.72
CA ILE A 269 -13.70 3.70 16.23
C ILE A 269 -13.71 3.75 14.70
N ASP A 270 -13.64 4.97 14.12
CA ASP A 270 -13.31 5.17 12.72
C ASP A 270 -11.81 4.84 12.53
N LEU A 271 -11.53 3.70 11.92
CA LEU A 271 -10.16 3.19 11.77
C LEU A 271 -9.26 4.15 10.97
N ASN A 272 -9.84 4.95 10.05
CA ASN A 272 -9.10 5.97 9.30
C ASN A 272 -9.01 7.33 10.06
N ARG A 273 -9.23 7.32 11.36
CA ARG A 273 -8.99 8.43 12.30
C ARG A 273 -8.10 8.01 13.47
N ASN A 274 -7.66 6.75 13.50
CA ASN A 274 -6.97 6.16 14.63
C ASN A 274 -5.47 5.90 14.40
N PHE A 275 -4.89 6.32 13.25
CA PHE A 275 -3.45 6.24 12.99
C PHE A 275 -2.69 7.38 13.69
N PRO A 276 -1.40 7.20 14.02
CA PRO A 276 -0.67 8.12 14.88
C PRO A 276 -0.44 9.51 14.30
N GLU A 277 -0.26 9.62 12.98
CA GLU A 277 0.09 10.91 12.37
C GLU A 277 -1.09 11.87 12.39
N GLY A 278 -0.88 13.03 12.97
CA GLY A 278 -1.92 14.04 13.07
C GLY A 278 -3.12 13.60 13.92
N TRP A 279 -3.00 12.53 14.70
CA TRP A 279 -4.07 12.10 15.59
C TRP A 279 -4.41 13.20 16.60
N PHE A 280 -5.67 13.51 16.71
CA PHE A 280 -6.15 14.58 17.55
C PHE A 280 -7.58 14.26 18.00
N ARG A 281 -7.85 14.46 19.28
CA ARG A 281 -9.20 14.36 19.87
C ARG A 281 -9.65 15.76 20.27
N PRO A 282 -10.42 16.46 19.40
CA PRO A 282 -10.98 17.75 19.78
C PRO A 282 -12.00 17.56 20.90
N ASP A 283 -11.98 18.45 21.90
CA ASP A 283 -12.97 18.47 22.96
C ASP A 283 -14.38 18.56 22.37
N GLY A 284 -15.25 17.66 22.78
CA GLY A 284 -16.67 17.62 22.34
C GLY A 284 -16.89 17.04 20.94
N PHE A 285 -15.89 16.43 20.30
CA PHE A 285 -16.05 15.73 19.03
C PHE A 285 -16.21 14.23 19.23
N ALA A 286 -17.42 13.72 19.09
CA ALA A 286 -17.73 12.27 19.09
C ALA A 286 -17.30 11.63 17.76
N GLY A 287 -16.04 11.85 17.31
CA GLY A 287 -15.62 11.55 15.95
C GLY A 287 -14.96 10.20 15.73
N GLY A 288 -15.06 9.27 16.68
CA GLY A 288 -14.56 7.91 16.48
C GLY A 288 -13.02 7.75 16.41
N GLN A 289 -12.21 8.73 16.92
CA GLN A 289 -10.74 8.63 16.89
C GLN A 289 -10.16 7.62 17.89
N GLY A 290 -10.97 7.13 18.82
CA GLY A 290 -10.52 6.31 19.93
C GLY A 290 -9.79 7.11 21.02
N ASP A 291 -9.36 6.44 22.06
CA ASP A 291 -8.75 7.09 23.24
C ASP A 291 -7.30 7.52 23.03
N TYR A 292 -6.59 6.80 22.17
CA TYR A 292 -5.21 7.08 21.77
C TYR A 292 -4.92 6.50 20.38
N PRO A 293 -3.85 6.95 19.70
CA PRO A 293 -3.48 6.41 18.40
C PRO A 293 -3.29 4.90 18.43
N THR A 294 -3.89 4.19 17.49
CA THR A 294 -3.88 2.72 17.42
C THR A 294 -4.53 2.02 18.64
N SER A 295 -5.51 2.68 19.28
CA SER A 295 -6.34 2.05 20.31
C SER A 295 -7.19 0.90 19.74
N ALA A 296 -7.65 1.01 18.51
CA ALA A 296 -8.34 -0.06 17.82
C ALA A 296 -7.36 -1.21 17.48
N PRO A 297 -7.72 -2.48 17.76
CA PRO A 297 -6.87 -3.63 17.46
C PRO A 297 -6.57 -3.76 15.97
N GLU A 298 -7.50 -3.38 15.10
CA GLU A 298 -7.35 -3.40 13.65
C GLU A 298 -6.25 -2.43 13.18
N THR A 299 -6.29 -1.18 13.63
CA THR A 299 -5.26 -0.19 13.27
C THR A 299 -3.92 -0.54 13.85
N ARG A 300 -3.88 -1.13 15.06
CA ARG A 300 -2.66 -1.61 15.68
C ARG A 300 -2.02 -2.73 14.86
N ALA A 301 -2.81 -3.70 14.40
CA ALA A 301 -2.35 -4.81 13.56
C ALA A 301 -1.71 -4.30 12.25
N ILE A 302 -2.36 -3.35 11.57
CA ILE A 302 -1.82 -2.72 10.36
C ILE A 302 -0.52 -1.94 10.67
N ALA A 303 -0.52 -1.16 11.76
CA ALA A 303 0.64 -0.36 12.14
C ALA A 303 1.85 -1.24 12.48
N GLU A 304 1.68 -2.31 13.23
CA GLU A 304 2.73 -3.29 13.55
C GLU A 304 3.23 -4.00 12.29
N PHE A 305 2.31 -4.41 11.41
CA PHE A 305 2.68 -5.05 10.15
C PHE A 305 3.56 -4.14 9.30
N LEU A 306 3.14 -2.91 9.02
CA LEU A 306 3.91 -1.97 8.18
C LEU A 306 5.21 -1.52 8.83
N THR A 307 5.26 -1.39 10.16
CA THR A 307 6.50 -1.12 10.89
C THR A 307 7.53 -2.24 10.69
N ASN A 308 7.09 -3.48 10.63
CA ASN A 308 7.94 -4.65 10.40
C ASN A 308 8.26 -4.91 8.92
N HIS A 309 7.52 -4.30 7.97
CA HIS A 309 7.69 -4.49 6.53
C HIS A 309 8.23 -3.22 5.86
N THR A 310 9.46 -2.85 6.20
CA THR A 310 10.12 -1.61 5.77
C THR A 310 10.44 -1.53 4.27
N ASN A 311 10.23 -2.63 3.53
CA ASN A 311 10.36 -2.68 2.07
C ASN A 311 9.18 -2.06 1.32
N VAL A 312 8.07 -1.77 1.99
CA VAL A 312 6.90 -1.13 1.36
C VAL A 312 7.26 0.29 0.92
N LEU A 313 7.17 0.55 -0.38
CA LEU A 313 7.39 1.87 -0.97
C LEU A 313 6.10 2.49 -1.48
N MET A 314 5.10 1.67 -1.79
CA MET A 314 3.84 2.11 -2.37
C MET A 314 2.67 1.50 -1.62
N ALA A 315 1.61 2.30 -1.41
CA ALA A 315 0.42 1.86 -0.72
C ALA A 315 -0.86 2.39 -1.37
N GLN A 316 -1.90 1.55 -1.36
CA GLN A 316 -3.25 1.86 -1.76
C GLN A 316 -4.22 1.57 -0.63
N ASN A 317 -5.07 2.54 -0.30
CA ASN A 317 -6.21 2.36 0.59
C ASN A 317 -7.49 2.60 -0.20
N TYR A 318 -8.30 1.57 -0.35
CA TYR A 318 -9.57 1.65 -1.05
C TYR A 318 -10.70 2.01 -0.10
N HIS A 319 -11.42 3.05 -0.48
CA HIS A 319 -12.64 3.58 0.13
C HIS A 319 -13.75 3.71 -0.90
N THR A 320 -14.93 4.12 -0.49
CA THR A 320 -16.04 4.54 -1.33
C THR A 320 -16.74 5.73 -0.68
N SER A 321 -17.25 6.67 -1.44
CA SER A 321 -17.54 6.75 -2.85
C SER A 321 -17.12 8.10 -3.44
N GLY A 322 -17.25 8.22 -4.78
CA GLY A 322 -17.01 9.48 -5.47
C GLY A 322 -16.22 9.31 -6.78
N GLY A 323 -15.49 8.21 -6.92
CA GLY A 323 -14.72 7.88 -8.10
C GLY A 323 -13.52 8.79 -8.31
N PHE A 324 -12.69 9.00 -7.29
CA PHE A 324 -11.48 9.82 -7.37
C PHE A 324 -10.38 9.32 -6.44
N THR A 325 -9.16 9.80 -6.63
CA THR A 325 -8.00 9.45 -5.81
C THR A 325 -7.50 10.65 -5.01
N TYR A 326 -7.21 10.42 -3.73
CA TYR A 326 -6.53 11.36 -2.85
C TYR A 326 -5.04 11.04 -2.73
N ARG A 327 -4.21 12.06 -2.66
CA ARG A 327 -2.85 11.96 -2.15
C ARG A 327 -2.76 12.53 -0.72
N PRO A 328 -1.70 12.24 0.06
CA PRO A 328 -1.44 12.96 1.31
C PRO A 328 -1.26 14.48 1.05
N LEU A 329 -1.48 15.38 1.99
CA LEU A 329 -1.89 15.21 3.36
C LEU A 329 -3.37 15.55 3.53
N GLY A 330 -4.03 14.83 4.46
CA GLY A 330 -5.36 15.16 4.94
C GLY A 330 -5.36 16.01 6.22
N THR A 331 -4.24 16.04 6.94
CA THR A 331 -4.13 16.59 8.30
C THR A 331 -3.45 17.93 8.41
N ALA A 332 -2.76 18.40 7.38
CA ALA A 332 -2.01 19.66 7.49
C ALA A 332 -1.77 20.31 6.12
N PRO A 333 -1.47 21.62 6.09
CA PRO A 333 -1.08 22.33 4.88
C PRO A 333 0.15 21.71 4.21
N HIS A 334 0.23 21.83 2.90
CA HIS A 334 1.24 21.32 2.01
C HIS A 334 2.73 21.52 2.34
N PRO A 335 3.18 22.42 3.24
CA PRO A 335 4.61 22.65 3.48
C PRO A 335 5.40 21.41 3.92
N ASN A 336 4.72 20.38 4.42
CA ASN A 336 5.36 19.16 4.91
C ASN A 336 5.55 18.08 3.84
N LEU A 337 5.05 18.29 2.62
CA LEU A 337 5.28 17.39 1.52
C LEU A 337 6.61 17.72 0.81
N HIS A 338 7.36 16.68 0.49
CA HIS A 338 8.56 16.86 -0.33
C HIS A 338 8.15 17.16 -1.78
N PRO A 339 8.62 18.26 -2.41
CA PRO A 339 8.17 18.68 -3.75
C PRO A 339 8.30 17.59 -4.83
N LYS A 340 9.37 16.80 -4.79
CA LYS A 340 9.58 15.67 -5.72
C LYS A 340 8.48 14.61 -5.55
N ASP A 341 8.05 14.33 -4.32
CA ASP A 341 7.03 13.32 -4.04
C ASP A 341 5.66 13.80 -4.52
N VAL A 342 5.37 15.10 -4.35
CA VAL A 342 4.15 15.72 -4.90
C VAL A 342 4.12 15.58 -6.42
N ALA A 343 5.23 15.89 -7.11
CA ALA A 343 5.30 15.78 -8.56
C ALA A 343 5.10 14.34 -9.04
N VAL A 344 5.64 13.33 -8.31
CA VAL A 344 5.41 11.91 -8.60
C VAL A 344 3.93 11.57 -8.45
N LEU A 345 3.35 11.91 -7.31
CA LEU A 345 1.94 11.57 -7.01
C LEU A 345 0.97 12.26 -7.98
N ASP A 346 1.15 13.55 -8.21
CA ASP A 346 0.23 14.35 -9.03
C ASP A 346 0.35 14.01 -10.52
N PHE A 347 1.57 13.98 -11.05
CA PHE A 347 1.75 13.82 -12.49
C PHE A 347 1.58 12.37 -12.94
N ILE A 348 2.30 11.45 -12.31
CA ILE A 348 2.38 10.09 -12.80
C ILE A 348 1.16 9.27 -12.44
N MET A 349 0.83 9.22 -11.15
CA MET A 349 -0.29 8.41 -10.68
C MET A 349 -1.61 9.03 -11.12
N GLY A 350 -1.74 10.35 -11.05
CA GLY A 350 -2.91 11.05 -11.49
C GLY A 350 -3.19 10.89 -12.97
N LYS A 351 -2.21 11.20 -13.82
CA LYS A 351 -2.33 11.07 -15.28
C LYS A 351 -2.68 9.64 -15.69
N LYS A 352 -1.93 8.66 -15.18
CA LYS A 352 -2.14 7.26 -15.54
C LYS A 352 -3.47 6.72 -15.04
N TYR A 353 -3.93 7.17 -13.90
CA TYR A 353 -5.25 6.80 -13.40
C TYR A 353 -6.36 7.27 -14.33
N LEU A 354 -6.30 8.52 -14.81
CA LEU A 354 -7.27 9.03 -15.80
C LEU A 354 -7.23 8.27 -17.12
N GLU A 355 -6.02 7.93 -17.63
CA GLU A 355 -5.89 7.11 -18.84
C GLU A 355 -6.60 5.76 -18.69
N LEU A 356 -6.42 5.09 -17.55
CA LEU A 356 -7.04 3.79 -17.28
C LEU A 356 -8.57 3.87 -17.12
N LEU A 357 -9.06 5.01 -16.61
CA LEU A 357 -10.49 5.29 -16.54
C LEU A 357 -11.11 5.64 -17.91
N GLY A 358 -10.30 5.86 -18.95
CA GLY A 358 -10.74 6.35 -20.25
C GLY A 358 -11.20 7.81 -20.22
N GLU A 359 -10.77 8.58 -19.22
CA GLU A 359 -11.11 9.98 -19.08
C GLU A 359 -10.13 10.88 -19.84
N LYS A 360 -10.63 12.03 -20.31
CA LYS A 360 -9.79 13.03 -20.99
C LYS A 360 -8.77 13.59 -20.00
N ILE A 361 -7.50 13.47 -20.37
CA ILE A 361 -6.41 14.08 -19.60
C ILE A 361 -6.46 15.58 -19.85
N PRO A 362 -6.54 16.44 -18.81
CA PRO A 362 -6.52 17.87 -18.96
C PRO A 362 -5.25 18.34 -19.69
N GLU A 363 -5.38 19.33 -20.56
CA GLU A 363 -4.27 19.84 -21.36
C GLU A 363 -3.12 20.33 -20.49
N ALA A 364 -3.41 20.97 -19.37
CA ALA A 364 -2.44 21.37 -18.36
C ALA A 364 -1.61 20.22 -17.78
N TRP A 365 -2.08 18.99 -17.83
CA TRP A 365 -1.34 17.81 -17.39
C TRP A 365 -0.42 17.24 -18.47
N GLN A 366 -0.63 17.66 -19.69
CA GLN A 366 0.26 17.33 -20.82
C GLN A 366 1.46 18.27 -20.87
N ASN A 367 1.28 19.51 -20.35
CA ASN A 367 2.34 20.52 -20.25
C ASN A 367 2.60 20.86 -18.77
N PRO A 368 3.75 20.46 -18.21
CA PRO A 368 4.11 20.72 -16.81
C PRO A 368 4.10 22.20 -16.43
N ASP A 369 4.46 23.09 -17.38
CA ASP A 369 4.51 24.52 -17.14
C ASP A 369 3.10 25.14 -16.97
N GLU A 370 2.06 24.45 -17.39
CA GLU A 370 0.66 24.85 -17.25
C GLU A 370 -0.04 24.21 -16.06
N LEU A 371 0.59 23.18 -15.45
CA LEU A 371 0.03 22.48 -14.32
C LEU A 371 -0.27 23.42 -13.12
N ASP A 372 0.61 24.38 -12.87
CA ASP A 372 0.41 25.36 -11.79
C ASP A 372 -0.71 26.35 -12.11
N LYS A 373 -0.83 26.78 -13.39
CA LYS A 373 -1.96 27.59 -13.83
C LYS A 373 -3.28 26.84 -13.70
N TYR A 374 -3.28 25.55 -14.01
CA TYR A 374 -4.45 24.68 -13.85
C TYR A 374 -4.81 24.53 -12.37
N LYS A 375 -3.83 24.35 -11.48
CA LYS A 375 -4.03 24.32 -10.03
C LYS A 375 -4.66 25.63 -9.51
N GLU A 376 -4.21 26.77 -9.99
CA GLU A 376 -4.79 28.06 -9.62
C GLU A 376 -6.21 28.23 -10.18
N ALA A 377 -6.46 27.81 -11.41
CA ALA A 377 -7.81 27.82 -11.99
C ALA A 377 -8.76 26.89 -11.21
N LEU A 378 -8.27 25.73 -10.75
CA LEU A 378 -9.04 24.84 -9.87
C LEU A 378 -9.34 25.47 -8.51
N LYS A 379 -8.43 26.25 -7.94
CA LYS A 379 -8.69 27.00 -6.70
C LYS A 379 -9.77 28.06 -6.90
N GLU A 380 -9.83 28.72 -8.06
CA GLU A 380 -10.88 29.69 -8.37
C GLU A 380 -12.24 29.03 -8.62
N THR A 381 -12.27 27.93 -9.38
CA THR A 381 -13.51 27.16 -9.60
C THR A 381 -13.98 26.50 -8.31
N SER A 382 -13.08 26.20 -7.40
CA SER A 382 -13.38 25.63 -6.08
C SER A 382 -14.13 26.56 -5.14
N LYS A 383 -14.18 27.87 -5.44
CA LYS A 383 -15.07 28.81 -4.74
C LYS A 383 -16.56 28.46 -4.93
N ASN A 384 -16.89 27.66 -5.94
CA ASN A 384 -18.22 27.09 -6.09
C ASN A 384 -18.31 25.75 -5.32
N LYS A 385 -18.68 25.84 -4.04
CA LYS A 385 -18.74 24.75 -3.04
C LYS A 385 -19.39 23.44 -3.51
N TYR A 386 -20.21 23.47 -4.54
CA TYR A 386 -21.01 22.34 -4.99
C TYR A 386 -20.43 21.60 -6.21
N ALA A 387 -19.68 22.26 -7.06
CA ALA A 387 -19.06 21.63 -8.22
C ALA A 387 -17.99 20.62 -7.79
N ILE A 388 -17.23 20.93 -6.73
CA ILE A 388 -16.18 20.05 -6.20
C ILE A 388 -16.73 18.85 -5.43
N GLN A 389 -17.81 19.03 -4.66
CA GLN A 389 -18.47 17.91 -3.98
C GLN A 389 -19.10 16.91 -4.95
N ARG A 390 -19.44 17.36 -6.16
CA ARG A 390 -20.09 16.53 -7.18
C ARG A 390 -19.12 15.81 -8.11
N GLY A 391 -17.83 16.16 -8.10
CA GLY A 391 -16.81 15.44 -8.87
C GLY A 391 -16.86 15.63 -10.39
N TYR A 392 -17.67 16.57 -10.91
CA TYR A 392 -17.93 16.72 -12.35
C TYR A 392 -16.89 17.55 -13.10
N GLU A 393 -16.26 18.49 -12.43
CA GLU A 393 -15.29 19.41 -13.05
C GLU A 393 -13.83 19.05 -12.77
N LEU A 394 -13.58 18.17 -11.79
CA LEU A 394 -12.22 17.76 -11.45
C LEU A 394 -11.91 16.39 -12.02
N PRO A 395 -10.72 16.22 -12.61
CA PRO A 395 -10.26 14.88 -12.98
C PRO A 395 -10.36 13.95 -11.78
N ARG A 396 -10.89 12.74 -11.98
CA ARG A 396 -10.99 11.71 -10.92
C ARG A 396 -9.67 11.45 -10.20
N ALA A 397 -8.58 11.73 -10.87
CA ALA A 397 -7.26 11.43 -10.41
C ALA A 397 -6.73 12.38 -9.36
N TRP A 398 -7.40 13.49 -9.07
CA TRP A 398 -6.67 14.49 -8.31
C TRP A 398 -7.57 15.25 -7.36
N ARG A 399 -7.55 14.82 -6.11
CA ARG A 399 -8.00 15.63 -5.00
C ARG A 399 -6.90 15.70 -3.95
N VAL A 400 -6.64 16.91 -3.53
CA VAL A 400 -6.00 17.14 -2.25
C VAL A 400 -7.09 16.93 -1.21
N SER A 401 -6.85 16.09 -0.24
CA SER A 401 -7.78 15.87 0.86
C SER A 401 -7.97 17.13 1.72
N TYR A 402 -7.31 18.22 1.34
CA TYR A 402 -7.25 19.47 2.06
C TYR A 402 -7.45 20.70 1.15
N ASP A 403 -8.35 21.60 1.54
CA ASP A 403 -8.54 22.92 0.98
C ASP A 403 -8.38 23.97 2.10
N GLU A 404 -7.32 24.80 2.01
CA GLU A 404 -6.97 25.79 3.03
C GLU A 404 -8.07 26.83 3.32
N GLU A 405 -8.89 27.14 2.32
CA GLU A 405 -9.90 28.17 2.44
C GLU A 405 -11.29 27.67 2.86
N ARG A 406 -11.54 26.37 2.70
CA ARG A 406 -12.89 25.82 2.72
C ARG A 406 -13.35 25.18 3.98
N ASP A 407 -12.52 24.41 4.60
CA ASP A 407 -12.93 23.58 5.70
C ASP A 407 -11.81 23.41 6.72
N ARG A 408 -12.04 23.95 7.89
CA ARG A 408 -11.25 23.61 9.07
C ARG A 408 -11.45 22.16 9.52
N ARG A 409 -12.01 21.33 8.66
CA ARG A 409 -12.20 19.90 8.90
C ARG A 409 -11.08 19.12 8.28
N TYR A 410 -10.03 18.97 9.06
CA TYR A 410 -8.91 18.12 8.71
C TYR A 410 -9.27 16.64 8.87
N GLY A 411 -8.76 15.78 8.00
CA GLY A 411 -8.80 14.35 8.21
C GLY A 411 -7.69 13.95 9.18
N TYR A 412 -7.95 13.94 10.46
CA TYR A 412 -6.96 13.55 11.47
C TYR A 412 -6.77 12.05 11.55
N GLY A 413 -5.55 11.59 11.89
CA GLY A 413 -5.25 10.19 12.14
C GLY A 413 -5.45 9.27 10.93
N MET A 414 -5.19 9.77 9.72
CA MET A 414 -5.37 9.03 8.48
C MET A 414 -4.19 8.08 8.20
N ALA A 415 -4.50 6.89 7.69
CA ALA A 415 -3.51 5.87 7.33
C ALA A 415 -2.50 6.38 6.29
N THR A 416 -2.94 7.08 5.25
CA THR A 416 -2.09 7.57 4.16
C THR A 416 -1.08 8.61 4.63
N ASP A 417 -1.48 9.53 5.50
CA ASP A 417 -0.60 10.54 6.06
C ASP A 417 0.47 9.91 6.93
N TRP A 418 0.08 8.98 7.78
CA TRP A 418 1.00 8.22 8.62
C TRP A 418 2.01 7.41 7.79
N MET A 419 1.56 6.69 6.77
CA MET A 419 2.43 5.92 5.88
C MET A 419 3.44 6.81 5.16
N TYR A 420 3.02 7.98 4.67
CA TYR A 420 3.91 8.90 3.98
C TYR A 420 4.89 9.58 4.94
N LEU A 421 4.38 10.20 6.01
CA LEU A 421 5.20 11.04 6.89
C LEU A 421 6.15 10.24 7.78
N GLN A 422 5.76 9.03 8.22
CA GLN A 422 6.55 8.22 9.14
C GLN A 422 7.41 7.16 8.45
N TYR A 423 7.01 6.68 7.27
CA TYR A 423 7.71 5.59 6.58
C TYR A 423 8.21 5.95 5.18
N GLY A 424 7.85 7.11 4.67
CA GLY A 424 8.20 7.51 3.30
C GLY A 424 7.65 6.53 2.28
N ILE A 425 6.34 6.33 2.29
CA ILE A 425 5.60 5.47 1.37
C ILE A 425 4.76 6.37 0.45
N TYR A 426 4.76 6.12 -0.86
CA TYR A 426 3.80 6.72 -1.79
C TYR A 426 2.41 6.12 -1.52
N ALA A 427 1.73 6.64 -0.50
CA ALA A 427 0.42 6.20 -0.10
C ALA A 427 -0.67 7.06 -0.74
N ILE A 428 -1.70 6.42 -1.28
CA ILE A 428 -2.88 7.09 -1.82
C ILE A 428 -4.16 6.43 -1.31
N THR A 429 -5.23 7.20 -1.28
CA THR A 429 -6.59 6.72 -1.02
C THR A 429 -7.44 6.91 -2.26
N THR A 430 -8.15 5.86 -2.68
CA THR A 430 -9.09 5.95 -3.78
C THR A 430 -10.51 5.74 -3.26
N GLU A 431 -11.34 6.75 -3.48
CA GLU A 431 -12.79 6.68 -3.30
C GLU A 431 -13.39 6.05 -4.55
N LEU A 432 -13.65 4.76 -4.48
CA LEU A 432 -14.22 4.00 -5.59
C LEU A 432 -15.67 4.43 -5.86
N TRP A 433 -16.20 4.03 -7.00
CA TRP A 433 -17.58 4.10 -7.37
C TRP A 433 -18.18 5.51 -7.54
N ASN A 434 -18.58 5.76 -8.76
CA ASN A 434 -19.42 6.89 -9.13
C ASN A 434 -20.45 6.40 -10.15
N PRO A 435 -21.75 6.30 -9.81
CA PRO A 435 -22.76 5.77 -10.71
C PRO A 435 -22.76 6.40 -12.11
N ALA A 436 -22.60 7.73 -12.18
CA ALA A 436 -22.59 8.45 -13.45
C ALA A 436 -21.40 8.10 -14.36
N LYS A 437 -20.35 7.49 -13.82
CA LYS A 437 -19.11 7.20 -14.56
C LYS A 437 -18.81 5.70 -14.65
N ASP A 438 -19.24 4.92 -13.68
CA ASP A 438 -18.90 3.51 -13.57
C ASP A 438 -20.03 2.58 -14.08
N ILE A 439 -21.27 3.09 -14.17
CA ILE A 439 -22.36 2.36 -14.81
C ILE A 439 -22.17 2.45 -16.34
N PRO A 440 -22.07 1.32 -17.04
CA PRO A 440 -22.03 1.30 -18.49
C PRO A 440 -23.28 1.98 -19.10
N ASP A 441 -23.08 2.79 -20.13
CA ASP A 441 -24.17 3.47 -20.85
C ASP A 441 -25.07 4.35 -19.96
N PHE A 442 -24.52 4.85 -18.85
CA PHE A 442 -25.25 5.77 -17.99
C PHE A 442 -25.64 7.05 -18.76
N PRO A 443 -26.88 7.51 -18.66
CA PRO A 443 -27.32 8.69 -19.39
C PRO A 443 -26.45 9.91 -19.06
N GLN A 444 -26.10 10.68 -20.10
CA GLN A 444 -25.42 11.97 -19.89
C GLN A 444 -26.38 12.93 -19.20
N VAL A 445 -25.92 13.57 -18.16
CA VAL A 445 -26.73 14.46 -17.33
C VAL A 445 -26.13 15.86 -17.41
N GLU A 446 -26.95 16.88 -17.65
CA GLU A 446 -26.53 18.27 -17.68
C GLU A 446 -26.19 18.81 -16.27
N GLU A 447 -25.24 19.75 -16.21
CA GLU A 447 -24.59 20.17 -14.94
C GLU A 447 -25.53 20.77 -13.88
N ASP A 448 -26.53 21.52 -14.26
CA ASP A 448 -27.40 22.27 -13.35
C ASP A 448 -28.49 21.46 -12.65
N GLY A 449 -28.90 20.35 -13.22
CA GLY A 449 -29.87 19.38 -12.67
C GLY A 449 -29.24 18.15 -12.03
N ALA A 450 -27.94 18.09 -12.02
CA ALA A 450 -27.12 16.89 -11.94
C ALA A 450 -27.48 15.88 -10.86
N TYR A 451 -27.83 16.28 -9.64
CA TYR A 451 -28.09 15.29 -8.58
C TYR A 451 -29.42 14.56 -8.78
N ALA A 452 -30.50 15.28 -9.07
CA ALA A 452 -31.83 14.70 -9.29
C ALA A 452 -31.80 13.77 -10.51
N ASP A 453 -31.22 14.27 -11.63
CA ASP A 453 -31.15 13.53 -12.88
C ASP A 453 -30.29 12.26 -12.74
N ILE A 454 -29.20 12.31 -11.98
CA ILE A 454 -28.40 11.12 -11.67
C ILE A 454 -29.21 10.12 -10.86
N GLN A 455 -29.94 10.56 -9.85
CA GLN A 455 -30.76 9.66 -9.05
C GLN A 455 -31.88 9.01 -9.89
N ARG A 456 -32.56 9.79 -10.77
CA ARG A 456 -33.56 9.27 -11.69
C ARG A 456 -32.96 8.28 -12.70
N ALA A 457 -31.81 8.63 -13.30
CA ALA A 457 -31.09 7.75 -14.21
C ALA A 457 -30.64 6.45 -13.53
N ALA A 458 -30.12 6.56 -12.31
CA ALA A 458 -29.72 5.41 -11.51
C ALA A 458 -30.92 4.49 -11.19
N LEU A 459 -32.05 5.08 -10.81
CA LEU A 459 -33.28 4.35 -10.50
C LEU A 459 -33.85 3.65 -11.74
N LYS A 460 -33.86 4.33 -12.88
CA LYS A 460 -34.27 3.75 -14.16
C LYS A 460 -33.35 2.60 -14.57
N TYR A 461 -32.03 2.79 -14.49
CA TYR A 461 -31.06 1.75 -14.84
C TYR A 461 -31.22 0.50 -13.98
N GLN A 462 -31.39 0.67 -12.65
CA GLN A 462 -31.59 -0.48 -11.76
C GLN A 462 -32.92 -1.20 -12.03
N ASP A 463 -34.00 -0.47 -12.39
CA ASP A 463 -35.26 -1.08 -12.81
C ASP A 463 -35.06 -1.96 -14.06
N GLU A 464 -34.37 -1.46 -15.06
CA GLU A 464 -34.13 -2.14 -16.33
C GLU A 464 -33.15 -3.30 -16.24
N LYS A 465 -32.05 -3.13 -15.49
CA LYS A 465 -30.95 -4.11 -15.45
C LYS A 465 -31.00 -5.04 -14.25
N TYR A 466 -31.57 -4.61 -13.14
CA TYR A 466 -31.62 -5.38 -11.89
C TYR A 466 -33.05 -5.77 -11.47
N GLY A 467 -34.04 -5.45 -12.31
CA GLY A 467 -35.45 -5.77 -12.01
C GLY A 467 -35.96 -5.07 -10.76
N GLY A 468 -35.45 -3.90 -10.44
CA GLY A 468 -35.85 -3.11 -9.27
C GLY A 468 -35.28 -3.55 -7.93
N ARG A 469 -34.42 -4.57 -7.88
CA ARG A 469 -33.97 -5.22 -6.62
C ARG A 469 -33.07 -4.37 -5.72
N LEU A 470 -32.54 -3.26 -6.24
CA LEU A 470 -31.64 -2.38 -5.45
C LEU A 470 -32.40 -1.26 -4.71
N PHE A 471 -33.69 -1.17 -4.95
CA PHE A 471 -34.58 -0.18 -4.31
C PHE A 471 -35.82 -0.86 -3.74
N VAL A 472 -36.09 -0.64 -2.46
CA VAL A 472 -37.32 -1.13 -1.80
C VAL A 472 -38.40 -0.07 -1.91
N SER A 473 -39.56 -0.46 -2.46
CA SER A 473 -40.71 0.45 -2.55
C SER A 473 -41.18 0.89 -1.18
N TRP A 474 -41.51 2.17 -1.04
CA TRP A 474 -42.02 2.74 0.20
C TRP A 474 -43.30 2.06 0.64
N LYS A 475 -43.33 1.55 1.90
CA LYS A 475 -44.46 0.92 2.54
C LYS A 475 -44.88 1.74 3.74
N LYS A 476 -46.18 1.97 3.91
CA LYS A 476 -46.72 2.63 5.08
C LYS A 476 -46.32 1.93 6.35
N PHE A 477 -45.80 2.68 7.29
CA PHE A 477 -45.40 2.20 8.60
C PHE A 477 -45.73 3.23 9.66
N LYS A 478 -46.17 2.76 10.85
CA LYS A 478 -46.38 3.63 11.98
C LYS A 478 -45.22 3.49 12.95
N HIS A 479 -44.34 4.45 12.91
CA HIS A 479 -43.19 4.50 13.82
C HIS A 479 -43.69 4.69 15.28
N PRO A 480 -43.08 4.00 16.28
CA PRO A 480 -43.54 4.08 17.66
C PRO A 480 -43.53 5.52 18.23
N GLU A 481 -42.56 6.34 17.87
CA GLU A 481 -42.39 7.71 18.40
C GLU A 481 -42.74 8.80 17.38
N LEU A 482 -42.41 8.60 16.07
CA LEU A 482 -42.56 9.63 15.02
C LEU A 482 -43.95 9.59 14.34
N GLY A 483 -44.71 8.57 14.58
CA GLY A 483 -46.05 8.42 13.98
C GLY A 483 -46.03 7.88 12.55
N ASP A 484 -47.01 8.35 11.75
CA ASP A 484 -47.21 7.82 10.40
C ASP A 484 -46.09 8.24 9.42
N GLY A 485 -45.56 7.27 8.70
CA GLY A 485 -44.53 7.44 7.68
C GLY A 485 -44.46 6.25 6.73
N GLU A 486 -43.32 6.07 6.11
CA GLU A 486 -43.08 4.97 5.18
C GLU A 486 -41.64 4.45 5.29
N ILE A 487 -41.44 3.12 5.28
CA ILE A 487 -40.14 2.44 5.21
C ILE A 487 -39.84 2.04 3.77
N GLY A 488 -38.62 2.20 3.32
CA GLY A 488 -38.16 1.85 1.98
C GLY A 488 -36.87 2.58 1.56
N GLY A 489 -36.69 2.78 0.26
CA GLY A 489 -35.54 3.49 -0.28
C GLY A 489 -34.47 2.59 -0.89
N TRP A 490 -33.34 3.18 -1.21
CA TRP A 490 -32.18 2.42 -1.69
C TRP A 490 -31.67 1.45 -0.65
N LEU A 491 -31.33 0.25 -1.07
CA LEU A 491 -30.57 -0.66 -0.22
C LEU A 491 -29.26 0.03 0.24
N PRO A 492 -29.03 0.17 1.54
CA PRO A 492 -27.92 0.98 2.07
C PRO A 492 -26.56 0.57 1.51
N ASN A 493 -26.35 -0.74 1.32
CA ASN A 493 -25.10 -1.30 0.80
C ASN A 493 -24.77 -0.84 -0.63
N TYR A 494 -25.75 -0.55 -1.47
CA TYR A 494 -25.53 -0.15 -2.86
C TYR A 494 -25.58 1.36 -3.10
N ARG A 495 -25.78 2.13 -2.06
CA ARG A 495 -25.74 3.59 -2.14
C ARG A 495 -24.31 4.09 -2.40
N ASN A 496 -23.34 3.50 -1.73
CA ASN A 496 -21.94 3.91 -1.76
C ASN A 496 -21.00 2.88 -2.43
N ASN A 497 -21.46 1.68 -2.72
CA ASN A 497 -20.66 0.64 -3.33
C ASN A 497 -21.09 0.38 -4.78
N ALA A 498 -20.19 -0.14 -5.57
CA ALA A 498 -20.45 -0.53 -6.95
C ALA A 498 -21.61 -1.54 -7.01
N TRP A 499 -22.44 -1.42 -8.03
CA TRP A 499 -23.52 -2.38 -8.18
C TRP A 499 -23.02 -3.72 -8.69
N PRO A 500 -23.59 -4.84 -8.24
CA PRO A 500 -23.17 -6.18 -8.62
C PRO A 500 -23.16 -6.40 -10.14
N GLY A 501 -22.33 -7.31 -10.62
CA GLY A 501 -22.22 -7.65 -12.04
C GLY A 501 -21.27 -6.73 -12.81
N ASP A 502 -21.67 -6.24 -14.01
CA ASP A 502 -20.80 -5.49 -14.90
C ASP A 502 -20.18 -4.23 -14.27
N PRO A 503 -20.91 -3.38 -13.54
CA PRO A 503 -20.32 -2.23 -12.88
C PRO A 503 -19.22 -2.60 -11.88
N LEU A 504 -19.46 -3.61 -11.04
CA LEU A 504 -18.49 -4.10 -10.08
C LEU A 504 -17.25 -4.67 -10.77
N ARG A 505 -17.44 -5.51 -11.80
CA ARG A 505 -16.33 -6.07 -12.59
C ARG A 505 -15.49 -4.98 -13.24
N LYS A 506 -16.12 -3.95 -13.83
CA LYS A 506 -15.43 -2.82 -14.45
C LYS A 506 -14.57 -2.06 -13.43
N VAL A 507 -15.11 -1.78 -12.25
CA VAL A 507 -14.36 -1.12 -11.16
C VAL A 507 -13.17 -1.99 -10.74
N CYS A 508 -13.39 -3.29 -10.52
CA CYS A 508 -12.32 -4.20 -10.14
C CYS A 508 -11.21 -4.30 -11.19
N GLU A 509 -11.58 -4.45 -12.46
CA GLU A 509 -10.63 -4.56 -13.56
C GLU A 509 -9.78 -3.29 -13.71
N THR A 510 -10.42 -2.12 -13.74
CA THR A 510 -9.73 -0.83 -13.90
C THR A 510 -8.73 -0.60 -12.77
N HIS A 511 -9.14 -0.84 -11.53
CA HIS A 511 -8.26 -0.60 -10.40
C HIS A 511 -7.17 -1.67 -10.25
N CYS A 512 -7.45 -2.92 -10.63
CA CYS A 512 -6.41 -3.93 -10.75
C CYS A 512 -5.32 -3.52 -11.76
N GLN A 513 -5.70 -3.04 -12.95
CA GLN A 513 -4.73 -2.54 -13.93
C GLN A 513 -3.91 -1.38 -13.37
N PHE A 514 -4.51 -0.50 -12.60
CA PHE A 514 -3.80 0.58 -11.92
C PHE A 514 -2.78 0.06 -10.89
N GLU A 515 -3.13 -0.97 -10.12
CA GLU A 515 -2.18 -1.59 -9.17
C GLU A 515 -1.01 -2.28 -9.87
N LEU A 516 -1.27 -3.00 -10.97
CA LEU A 516 -0.20 -3.63 -11.76
C LEU A 516 0.75 -2.58 -12.36
N PHE A 517 0.20 -1.48 -12.89
CA PHE A 517 1.01 -0.35 -13.36
C PHE A 517 1.86 0.23 -12.23
N ARG A 518 1.28 0.52 -11.07
CA ARG A 518 1.99 1.09 -9.92
C ARG A 518 3.10 0.16 -9.41
N ALA A 519 2.83 -1.14 -9.34
CA ALA A 519 3.84 -2.12 -8.99
C ALA A 519 5.01 -2.14 -9.98
N GLY A 520 4.74 -1.92 -11.27
CA GLY A 520 5.77 -1.78 -12.32
C GLY A 520 6.69 -0.58 -12.13
N LEU A 521 6.24 0.47 -11.43
CA LEU A 521 7.07 1.65 -11.15
C LEU A 521 8.09 1.43 -10.02
N LEU A 522 7.92 0.42 -9.20
CA LEU A 522 8.77 0.16 -8.04
C LEU A 522 10.24 -0.03 -8.44
N PRO A 523 11.19 0.45 -7.63
CA PRO A 523 12.60 0.30 -7.92
C PRO A 523 13.01 -1.17 -8.05
N GLN A 524 14.08 -1.39 -8.79
CA GLN A 524 14.68 -2.71 -8.96
C GLN A 524 16.20 -2.56 -8.99
N VAL A 525 16.84 -2.82 -7.87
CA VAL A 525 18.29 -2.72 -7.75
C VAL A 525 18.93 -3.99 -8.28
N VAL A 526 19.92 -3.82 -9.18
CA VAL A 526 20.69 -4.90 -9.80
C VAL A 526 22.19 -4.63 -9.66
N ILE A 527 22.98 -5.67 -9.80
CA ILE A 527 24.44 -5.62 -9.87
C ILE A 527 24.84 -5.95 -11.29
N THR A 528 25.60 -5.07 -11.93
CA THR A 528 26.09 -5.24 -13.29
C THR A 528 27.59 -5.00 -13.35
N ASP A 529 28.22 -5.32 -14.47
CA ASP A 529 29.64 -5.03 -14.76
C ASP A 529 30.59 -5.44 -13.63
N VAL A 530 30.41 -6.64 -13.08
CA VAL A 530 31.32 -7.17 -12.07
C VAL A 530 32.63 -7.58 -12.72
N GLN A 531 33.70 -6.93 -12.28
CA GLN A 531 35.05 -7.20 -12.76
C GLN A 531 35.99 -7.48 -11.60
N ALA A 532 36.86 -8.47 -11.76
CA ALA A 532 37.91 -8.77 -10.80
C ALA A 532 39.24 -8.90 -11.53
N LYS A 533 40.25 -8.14 -11.09
CA LYS A 533 41.58 -8.15 -11.66
C LYS A 533 42.62 -8.47 -10.61
N VAL A 534 43.36 -9.55 -10.78
CA VAL A 534 44.52 -9.82 -9.94
C VAL A 534 45.61 -8.83 -10.24
N LEU A 535 45.95 -8.00 -9.27
CA LEU A 535 47.02 -6.98 -9.42
C LEU A 535 48.39 -7.58 -9.18
N TYR A 536 48.55 -8.38 -8.12
CA TYR A 536 49.77 -9.07 -7.76
C TYR A 536 49.49 -10.15 -6.72
N THR A 537 50.53 -10.94 -6.38
CA THR A 537 50.47 -11.91 -5.30
C THR A 537 51.50 -11.62 -4.23
N THR A 538 51.19 -11.97 -2.96
CA THR A 538 52.05 -11.79 -1.79
C THR A 538 52.02 -13.02 -0.90
N ASN A 539 52.97 -13.10 0.05
CA ASN A 539 53.01 -14.23 1.01
C ASN A 539 52.20 -13.98 2.28
N SER A 540 51.80 -12.72 2.53
CA SER A 540 50.99 -12.35 3.69
C SER A 540 50.16 -11.09 3.44
N ALA A 541 49.06 -10.95 4.20
CA ALA A 541 48.24 -9.76 4.19
C ALA A 541 48.99 -8.50 4.70
N LYS A 542 50.04 -8.67 5.55
CA LYS A 542 50.88 -7.56 6.01
C LYS A 542 51.71 -7.00 4.87
N GLU A 543 52.32 -7.86 4.05
CA GLU A 543 53.07 -7.49 2.85
C GLU A 543 52.17 -6.78 1.83
N ALA A 544 50.95 -7.27 1.61
CA ALA A 544 49.97 -6.61 0.75
C ALA A 544 49.65 -5.17 1.23
N ARG A 545 49.47 -4.95 2.54
CA ARG A 545 49.25 -3.61 3.11
C ARG A 545 50.43 -2.67 2.91
N ALA A 546 51.65 -3.17 3.10
CA ALA A 546 52.87 -2.36 2.93
C ALA A 546 53.06 -1.90 1.47
N VAL A 547 52.75 -2.73 0.49
CA VAL A 547 52.76 -2.37 -0.92
C VAL A 547 51.74 -1.28 -1.23
N GLN A 548 50.56 -1.39 -0.68
CA GLN A 548 49.45 -0.43 -0.88
C GLN A 548 49.73 0.93 -0.23
N SER A 549 50.49 0.96 0.88
CA SER A 549 50.87 2.21 1.57
C SER A 549 52.04 2.95 0.93
N GLY A 550 52.62 2.39 -0.10
CA GLY A 550 53.77 3.00 -0.80
C GLY A 550 55.14 2.68 -0.16
N ASP A 551 55.17 1.81 0.83
CA ASP A 551 56.43 1.29 1.37
C ASP A 551 57.10 0.45 0.30
N THR A 552 58.37 0.74 0.00
CA THR A 552 59.13 0.11 -1.07
C THR A 552 59.45 -1.33 -0.71
N ILE A 553 58.49 -2.26 -0.93
CA ILE A 553 58.77 -3.68 -0.93
C ILE A 553 59.13 -4.05 -2.36
N THR A 554 60.36 -4.47 -2.58
CA THR A 554 60.83 -4.93 -3.89
C THR A 554 60.16 -6.24 -4.22
N ILE A 555 59.02 -6.20 -4.95
CA ILE A 555 58.40 -7.41 -5.50
C ILE A 555 59.33 -7.93 -6.58
N LYS A 556 60.06 -9.02 -6.32
CA LYS A 556 60.86 -9.70 -7.32
C LYS A 556 59.93 -10.18 -8.42
N LYS A 557 60.04 -9.60 -9.61
CA LYS A 557 59.39 -10.05 -10.82
C LYS A 557 59.72 -11.55 -11.02
N GLY A 558 58.77 -12.46 -10.80
CA GLY A 558 58.95 -13.89 -10.97
C GLY A 558 58.40 -14.78 -9.84
N GLN A 559 57.98 -14.23 -8.71
CA GLN A 559 57.26 -15.05 -7.68
C GLN A 559 55.76 -15.12 -7.95
N SER A 560 55.37 -16.02 -8.85
CA SER A 560 53.97 -16.25 -9.23
C SER A 560 53.18 -17.20 -8.27
N LYS A 561 53.66 -17.45 -7.06
CA LYS A 561 53.05 -18.37 -6.11
C LYS A 561 52.98 -17.81 -4.67
N GLY A 562 52.47 -16.60 -4.55
CA GLY A 562 52.17 -16.07 -3.24
C GLY A 562 50.85 -16.69 -2.69
N LYS A 563 50.76 -16.84 -1.37
CA LYS A 563 49.59 -17.41 -0.68
C LYS A 563 48.36 -16.49 -0.82
N PHE A 564 48.57 -15.19 -0.97
CA PHE A 564 47.55 -14.17 -1.10
C PHE A 564 47.53 -13.56 -2.50
N LYS A 565 46.34 -13.47 -3.10
CA LYS A 565 46.08 -12.68 -4.30
C LYS A 565 45.57 -11.31 -3.89
N VAL A 566 46.17 -10.24 -4.40
CA VAL A 566 45.63 -8.87 -4.28
C VAL A 566 44.78 -8.60 -5.51
N ILE A 567 43.50 -8.35 -5.29
CA ILE A 567 42.47 -8.29 -6.32
C ILE A 567 41.79 -6.93 -6.24
N GLU A 568 41.71 -6.26 -7.36
CA GLU A 568 40.79 -5.13 -7.55
C GLU A 568 39.44 -5.69 -8.01
N VAL A 569 38.38 -5.38 -7.25
CA VAL A 569 37.01 -5.76 -7.57
C VAL A 569 36.21 -4.49 -7.84
N THR A 570 35.63 -4.39 -9.01
CA THR A 570 34.73 -3.29 -9.40
C THR A 570 33.38 -3.83 -9.78
N ALA A 571 32.34 -3.10 -9.39
CA ALA A 571 30.98 -3.42 -9.78
C ALA A 571 30.16 -2.14 -9.99
N LYS A 572 29.21 -2.21 -10.91
CA LYS A 572 28.17 -1.20 -11.09
C LYS A 572 26.90 -1.65 -10.42
N ILE A 573 26.36 -0.82 -9.55
CA ILE A 573 25.05 -1.00 -8.90
C ILE A 573 24.07 -0.04 -9.55
N GLU A 574 22.94 -0.55 -10.04
CA GLU A 574 21.98 0.25 -10.80
C GLU A 574 20.54 -0.01 -10.31
N ASN A 575 19.74 1.05 -10.29
CA ASN A 575 18.29 0.95 -10.14
C ASN A 575 17.65 0.95 -11.54
N GLU A 576 17.13 -0.19 -11.95
CA GLU A 576 16.43 -0.36 -13.23
C GLU A 576 14.96 0.04 -13.19
N GLY A 577 14.42 0.28 -11.99
CA GLY A 577 13.02 0.71 -11.81
C GLY A 577 12.80 2.18 -12.16
N GLU A 578 11.56 2.55 -12.27
CA GLU A 578 11.13 3.90 -12.61
C GLU A 578 11.27 4.87 -11.42
N LEU A 579 10.92 4.44 -10.22
CA LEU A 579 11.00 5.24 -9.00
C LEU A 579 12.37 5.08 -8.32
N ALA A 580 12.76 6.11 -7.56
CA ALA A 580 13.94 6.05 -6.70
C ALA A 580 13.75 5.03 -5.57
N THR A 581 14.85 4.53 -5.02
CA THR A 581 14.85 3.58 -3.90
C THR A 581 14.29 4.14 -2.59
N HIS A 582 14.11 5.44 -2.51
CA HIS A 582 13.37 6.13 -1.44
C HIS A 582 12.58 7.31 -2.01
N VAL A 583 11.42 7.59 -1.42
CA VAL A 583 10.73 8.86 -1.65
C VAL A 583 11.54 10.03 -1.06
N GLY A 584 11.32 11.25 -1.54
CA GLY A 584 12.03 12.42 -1.02
C GLY A 584 11.89 12.60 0.49
N ARG A 585 10.68 12.45 1.02
CA ARG A 585 10.41 12.40 2.47
C ARG A 585 11.16 11.25 3.14
N GLY A 586 11.12 10.07 2.53
CA GLY A 586 11.75 8.86 3.06
C GLY A 586 13.26 9.00 3.27
N ALA A 587 13.93 9.69 2.35
CA ALA A 587 15.37 9.97 2.48
C ALA A 587 15.73 10.87 3.69
N GLN A 588 14.75 11.61 4.23
CA GLN A 588 14.92 12.48 5.40
C GLN A 588 14.59 11.77 6.72
N LEU A 589 13.95 10.60 6.68
CA LEU A 589 13.51 9.90 7.88
C LEU A 589 14.65 9.10 8.54
N PRO A 590 14.89 9.28 9.85
CA PRO A 590 15.97 8.57 10.54
C PRO A 590 15.75 7.05 10.60
N GLY A 591 14.51 6.58 10.44
CA GLY A 591 14.16 5.16 10.39
C GLY A 591 14.50 4.47 9.07
N ASN A 592 14.71 5.22 8.00
CA ASN A 592 15.07 4.69 6.70
C ASN A 592 16.60 4.56 6.55
N ARG A 593 17.01 3.48 5.92
CA ARG A 593 18.43 3.18 5.69
C ARG A 593 18.79 3.47 4.24
N GLU A 594 19.87 4.21 4.03
CA GLU A 594 20.47 4.36 2.70
C GLU A 594 20.82 3.00 2.08
N ASP A 595 20.85 2.95 0.76
CA ASP A 595 21.29 1.78 0.03
C ASP A 595 22.76 1.52 0.30
N VAL A 596 23.12 0.25 0.42
CA VAL A 596 24.48 -0.17 0.79
C VAL A 596 24.90 -1.37 -0.03
N VAL A 597 26.20 -1.50 -0.23
CA VAL A 597 26.80 -2.64 -0.91
C VAL A 597 27.96 -3.20 -0.09
N TRP A 598 28.08 -4.52 -0.06
CA TRP A 598 29.18 -5.25 0.57
C TRP A 598 29.98 -6.01 -0.47
N LEU A 599 31.27 -6.09 -0.26
CA LEU A 599 32.08 -7.17 -0.77
C LEU A 599 32.26 -8.17 0.38
N VAL A 600 31.80 -9.39 0.20
CA VAL A 600 31.79 -10.42 1.24
C VAL A 600 32.75 -11.53 0.86
N GLY A 601 33.70 -11.83 1.74
CA GLY A 601 34.60 -12.98 1.69
C GLY A 601 34.74 -13.59 3.09
N ALA A 602 35.34 -14.77 3.20
CA ALA A 602 35.63 -15.35 4.51
C ALA A 602 36.51 -14.39 5.33
N ARG A 603 36.07 -14.05 6.54
CA ARG A 603 36.65 -12.98 7.37
C ARG A 603 38.14 -13.22 7.65
N GLU A 604 38.51 -14.45 7.91
CA GLU A 604 39.87 -14.89 8.20
C GLU A 604 40.79 -14.83 6.99
N ASN A 605 40.23 -14.95 5.79
CA ASN A 605 40.96 -15.08 4.51
C ASN A 605 40.90 -13.80 3.64
N THR A 606 40.18 -12.75 4.11
CA THR A 606 40.00 -11.54 3.30
C THR A 606 40.46 -10.31 4.09
N THR A 607 41.36 -9.54 3.51
CA THR A 607 41.86 -8.27 4.06
C THR A 607 41.58 -7.14 3.09
N TYR A 608 40.85 -6.13 3.52
CA TYR A 608 40.55 -4.94 2.73
C TYR A 608 41.74 -4.00 2.76
N LEU A 609 42.30 -3.69 1.61
CA LEU A 609 43.42 -2.77 1.42
C LEU A 609 42.93 -1.38 1.03
N GLN A 610 41.91 -1.33 0.15
CA GLN A 610 41.22 -0.11 -0.25
C GLN A 610 39.71 -0.37 -0.21
N GLY A 611 38.95 0.62 0.23
CA GLY A 611 37.52 0.48 0.51
C GLY A 611 37.26 -0.18 1.88
N THR A 612 36.06 -0.05 2.35
CA THR A 612 35.56 -0.75 3.54
C THR A 612 34.78 -1.99 3.12
N PRO A 613 34.59 -2.97 4.02
CA PRO A 613 33.78 -4.17 3.73
C PRO A 613 32.40 -3.83 3.15
N TRP A 614 31.86 -2.69 3.50
CA TRP A 614 30.63 -2.13 2.92
C TRP A 614 30.78 -0.65 2.59
N GLN A 615 30.03 -0.19 1.61
CA GLN A 615 30.03 1.19 1.15
C GLN A 615 28.59 1.71 1.08
N GLN A 616 28.39 2.98 1.40
CA GLN A 616 27.10 3.66 1.27
C GLN A 616 26.91 4.18 -0.13
N LEU A 617 25.79 3.82 -0.75
CA LEU A 617 25.41 4.25 -2.09
C LEU A 617 24.53 5.51 -2.09
N GLY A 618 23.94 5.84 -0.93
CA GLY A 618 22.89 6.84 -0.84
C GLY A 618 21.57 6.33 -1.43
N VAL A 619 20.77 7.23 -1.96
CA VAL A 619 19.54 6.90 -2.69
C VAL A 619 19.91 6.70 -4.17
N LEU A 620 19.49 5.58 -4.76
CA LEU A 620 19.57 5.37 -6.19
C LEU A 620 18.32 5.95 -6.86
N GLU A 621 18.51 6.90 -7.76
CA GLU A 621 17.40 7.51 -8.50
C GLU A 621 16.74 6.49 -9.44
N GLY A 622 15.47 6.71 -9.80
CA GLY A 622 14.78 5.93 -10.81
C GLY A 622 15.09 6.43 -12.24
N LYS A 623 14.66 5.66 -13.24
CA LYS A 623 14.79 6.02 -14.65
C LYS A 623 13.80 7.08 -15.10
N MET A 624 12.71 7.23 -14.35
CA MET A 624 11.63 8.13 -14.69
C MET A 624 12.08 9.59 -14.67
N LYS A 625 11.84 10.27 -15.78
CA LYS A 625 11.96 11.72 -15.88
C LYS A 625 10.62 12.36 -15.54
N ILE A 626 10.54 13.06 -14.42
CA ILE A 626 9.35 13.79 -14.04
C ILE A 626 9.41 15.14 -14.77
N PRO A 627 8.44 15.45 -15.64
CA PRO A 627 8.38 16.74 -16.30
C PRO A 627 8.32 17.88 -15.28
N GLY A 628 9.08 18.96 -15.53
CA GLY A 628 9.20 20.08 -14.60
C GLY A 628 10.14 19.85 -13.39
N TYR A 629 10.65 18.64 -13.20
CA TYR A 629 11.64 18.33 -12.16
C TYR A 629 12.97 17.93 -12.81
N GLY A 630 13.99 18.78 -12.71
CA GLY A 630 15.32 18.49 -13.30
C GLY A 630 15.76 19.44 -14.42
N GLY A 631 15.00 20.47 -14.76
CA GLY A 631 15.44 21.59 -15.60
C GLY A 631 16.48 22.44 -14.84
N GLN A 632 17.49 22.99 -15.56
CA GLN A 632 18.61 23.77 -15.00
C GLN A 632 18.24 25.03 -14.19
N GLY A 633 16.99 25.19 -13.78
CA GLY A 633 16.51 26.35 -13.01
C GLY A 633 15.94 26.05 -11.62
N MET A 634 15.56 24.82 -11.33
CA MET A 634 15.25 24.45 -9.96
C MET A 634 16.51 24.05 -9.24
N ARG A 635 17.12 24.99 -8.53
CA ARG A 635 18.01 24.62 -7.42
C ARG A 635 17.20 23.68 -6.55
N GLU A 636 17.66 22.44 -6.37
CA GLU A 636 17.24 21.65 -5.21
C GLU A 636 17.21 22.63 -4.04
N PRO A 637 16.13 22.70 -3.27
CA PRO A 637 16.18 23.45 -2.02
C PRO A 637 17.43 22.93 -1.35
N SER A 638 18.42 23.82 -1.20
CA SER A 638 19.79 23.50 -0.79
C SER A 638 19.66 22.47 0.32
N ALA A 639 20.20 21.30 0.02
CA ALA A 639 20.15 20.14 0.87
C ALA A 639 20.21 20.60 2.32
N GLU A 640 19.30 20.07 3.09
CA GLU A 640 19.20 20.28 4.54
C GLU A 640 18.84 21.74 4.94
N PRO A 641 17.66 21.94 5.52
CA PRO A 641 17.64 22.80 6.66
C PRO A 641 18.73 22.17 7.56
N ARG A 642 19.84 22.86 7.75
CA ARG A 642 20.75 22.55 8.82
C ARG A 642 19.90 22.52 10.08
N MET A 643 19.27 21.38 10.36
CA MET A 643 18.85 21.07 11.69
C MET A 643 20.18 21.18 12.44
N SER A 644 20.33 22.32 13.10
CA SER A 644 21.36 22.45 14.09
C SER A 644 21.21 21.18 14.91
N ARG A 645 22.27 20.37 14.97
CA ARG A 645 22.35 19.19 15.84
C ARG A 645 22.32 19.63 17.29
N ARG A 646 21.28 20.32 17.70
CA ARG A 646 20.88 20.46 19.09
C ARG A 646 19.96 19.29 19.37
N PHE A 647 20.59 18.12 19.51
CA PHE A 647 19.99 17.08 20.32
C PHE A 647 19.74 17.71 21.68
N PHE A 648 18.49 17.95 22.02
CA PHE A 648 18.08 18.19 23.39
C PHE A 648 18.27 16.89 24.15
N TYR A 649 19.47 16.68 24.68
CA TYR A 649 19.65 15.75 25.77
C TYR A 649 19.09 16.39 27.03
N PRO A 650 18.25 15.69 27.81
CA PRO A 650 17.87 16.17 29.13
C PRO A 650 19.15 16.43 29.96
N PRO A 651 19.22 17.49 30.79
CA PRO A 651 20.37 17.73 31.64
C PRO A 651 20.60 16.52 32.56
N GLY A 652 21.80 15.94 32.50
CA GLY A 652 22.20 14.84 33.40
C GLY A 652 22.55 13.51 32.73
N TYR A 653 22.42 13.37 31.40
CA TYR A 653 22.90 12.18 30.73
C TYR A 653 24.39 12.24 30.44
N PRO A 654 25.22 11.26 30.88
CA PRO A 654 26.64 11.24 30.58
C PRO A 654 26.88 11.04 29.08
N MET A 655 27.64 11.94 28.48
CA MET A 655 28.11 11.80 27.10
C MET A 655 28.91 10.51 26.96
N PRO A 656 28.61 9.64 26.01
CA PRO A 656 29.50 8.51 25.75
C PRO A 656 30.83 9.03 25.23
N PHE A 657 31.90 8.64 25.87
CA PHE A 657 33.30 8.92 25.49
C PHE A 657 33.47 8.51 24.01
N MET A 658 33.79 9.47 23.16
CA MET A 658 34.22 9.21 21.80
C MET A 658 35.64 8.58 21.82
N GLY A 659 35.68 7.26 22.02
CA GLY A 659 36.86 6.48 21.69
C GLY A 659 37.12 6.51 20.23
N ARG A 660 38.39 6.66 19.82
CA ARG A 660 39.02 6.70 18.50
C ARG A 660 38.06 6.46 17.34
N GLN A 661 37.94 7.47 16.48
CA GLN A 661 37.22 7.42 15.21
C GLN A 661 37.53 6.12 14.44
N GLN A 662 36.67 5.12 14.54
CA GLN A 662 36.57 4.15 13.49
C GLN A 662 36.13 4.94 12.25
N ARG A 663 36.94 4.93 11.21
CA ARG A 663 36.57 5.52 9.92
C ARG A 663 35.22 4.91 9.54
N GLY A 664 34.22 5.74 9.42
CA GLY A 664 32.91 5.32 8.95
C GLY A 664 33.00 4.70 7.54
N PRO A 665 31.94 4.06 7.07
CA PRO A 665 31.93 3.48 5.74
C PRO A 665 32.23 4.53 4.68
N THR A 666 32.94 4.13 3.64
CA THR A 666 33.20 4.99 2.48
C THR A 666 31.87 5.33 1.81
N ARG A 667 31.61 6.62 1.63
CA ARG A 667 30.45 7.06 0.83
C ARG A 667 30.85 7.20 -0.63
N VAL A 668 30.02 6.67 -1.52
CA VAL A 668 30.17 6.82 -2.97
C VAL A 668 29.56 8.15 -3.38
N ASP A 669 30.38 9.12 -3.72
CA ASP A 669 29.94 10.46 -4.15
C ASP A 669 29.61 10.49 -5.64
N GLN A 670 28.50 9.85 -6.00
CA GLN A 670 27.94 9.80 -7.35
C GLN A 670 26.41 10.02 -7.24
N ARG A 671 25.81 10.57 -8.30
CA ARG A 671 24.37 10.81 -8.40
C ARG A 671 23.76 9.98 -9.53
N GLY A 672 22.43 9.97 -9.62
CA GLY A 672 21.69 9.28 -10.66
C GLY A 672 21.30 7.85 -10.29
N PRO A 673 20.89 7.03 -11.26
CA PRO A 673 20.39 5.69 -11.05
C PRO A 673 21.47 4.65 -10.77
N SER A 674 22.75 4.97 -10.98
CA SER A 674 23.84 3.99 -10.83
C SER A 674 25.01 4.50 -9.99
N ARG A 675 25.75 3.57 -9.41
CA ARG A 675 27.00 3.78 -8.66
C ARG A 675 28.03 2.76 -9.11
N THR A 676 29.27 3.21 -9.33
CA THR A 676 30.41 2.32 -9.50
C THR A 676 31.16 2.23 -8.18
N VAL A 677 31.41 1.04 -7.71
CA VAL A 677 32.12 0.74 -6.46
C VAL A 677 33.37 -0.06 -6.74
N THR A 678 34.43 0.22 -5.99
CA THR A 678 35.72 -0.45 -6.15
C THR A 678 36.26 -0.85 -4.78
N TRP A 679 36.84 -2.03 -4.72
CA TRP A 679 37.63 -2.52 -3.60
C TRP A 679 38.97 -3.05 -4.08
N VAL A 680 39.97 -2.91 -3.21
CA VAL A 680 41.20 -3.68 -3.34
C VAL A 680 41.32 -4.57 -2.12
N VAL A 681 41.38 -5.88 -2.33
CA VAL A 681 41.44 -6.86 -1.26
C VAL A 681 42.57 -7.85 -1.44
N ALA A 682 43.20 -8.25 -0.34
CA ALA A 682 44.09 -9.41 -0.32
C ALA A 682 43.33 -10.64 0.13
N VAL A 683 43.28 -11.66 -0.70
CA VAL A 683 42.50 -12.88 -0.49
C VAL A 683 43.42 -14.08 -0.44
N GLU A 684 43.29 -14.90 0.60
CA GLU A 684 44.06 -16.12 0.76
C GLU A 684 43.54 -17.24 -0.15
N GLY A 685 44.41 -17.78 -0.99
CA GLY A 685 44.06 -18.89 -1.88
C GLY A 685 42.99 -18.51 -2.92
N ASN A 686 41.98 -19.36 -3.02
CA ASN A 686 40.82 -19.18 -3.90
C ASN A 686 39.54 -18.91 -3.08
N THR A 687 39.65 -18.16 -1.99
CA THR A 687 38.49 -17.77 -1.19
C THR A 687 37.45 -17.06 -2.06
N PRO A 688 36.22 -17.56 -2.11
CA PRO A 688 35.15 -16.97 -2.93
C PRO A 688 34.76 -15.61 -2.38
N LEU A 689 34.51 -14.68 -3.31
CA LEU A 689 33.98 -13.36 -3.02
C LEU A 689 32.59 -13.20 -3.60
N LYS A 690 31.74 -12.46 -2.87
CA LYS A 690 30.39 -12.10 -3.30
C LYS A 690 30.20 -10.62 -3.16
N ILE A 691 29.47 -10.01 -4.07
CA ILE A 691 28.93 -8.65 -3.93
C ILE A 691 27.47 -8.77 -3.49
N VAL A 692 27.12 -8.07 -2.44
CA VAL A 692 25.73 -8.04 -1.92
C VAL A 692 25.30 -6.59 -1.89
N VAL A 693 24.30 -6.22 -2.68
CA VAL A 693 23.62 -4.93 -2.54
C VAL A 693 22.34 -5.10 -1.74
N SER A 694 22.09 -4.19 -0.83
CA SER A 694 20.84 -4.17 -0.06
C SER A 694 20.25 -2.77 -0.06
N SER A 695 19.15 -2.64 -0.77
CA SER A 695 18.27 -1.49 -0.73
C SER A 695 17.04 -1.84 0.08
N GLN A 696 16.69 -0.99 1.04
CA GLN A 696 15.52 -1.23 1.90
C GLN A 696 14.23 -1.33 1.10
N LYS A 697 14.09 -0.50 0.08
CA LYS A 697 12.89 -0.41 -0.77
C LYS A 697 13.14 -0.73 -2.25
N GLY A 698 14.37 -1.09 -2.62
CA GLY A 698 14.76 -1.49 -3.98
C GLY A 698 15.14 -2.96 -4.12
N GLY A 699 15.16 -3.68 -2.99
CA GLY A 699 15.47 -5.10 -2.94
C GLY A 699 16.93 -5.42 -2.66
N THR A 700 17.22 -6.71 -2.55
CA THR A 700 18.57 -7.25 -2.29
C THR A 700 19.00 -8.13 -3.45
N LYS A 701 20.25 -7.98 -3.90
CA LYS A 701 20.85 -8.80 -4.95
C LYS A 701 22.24 -9.28 -4.52
N VAL A 702 22.60 -10.43 -5.04
CA VAL A 702 23.89 -11.07 -4.78
C VAL A 702 24.51 -11.51 -6.10
N GLU A 703 25.78 -11.17 -6.29
CA GLU A 703 26.58 -11.66 -7.42
C GLU A 703 27.89 -12.27 -6.95
N GLN A 704 28.26 -13.37 -7.58
CA GLN A 704 29.57 -14.00 -7.35
C GLN A 704 30.64 -13.22 -8.12
N VAL A 705 31.80 -13.05 -7.48
CA VAL A 705 32.95 -12.46 -8.15
C VAL A 705 33.73 -13.56 -8.85
N SER A 706 33.73 -13.60 -10.18
CA SER A 706 34.56 -14.51 -10.96
C SER A 706 36.00 -14.00 -10.91
N MET A 707 36.95 -14.90 -10.60
CA MET A 707 38.37 -14.62 -10.52
C MET A 707 39.08 -15.37 -11.68
N ASP A 708 38.74 -15.01 -12.90
CA ASP A 708 39.35 -15.61 -14.09
C ASP A 708 40.81 -15.18 -14.31
#